data_bfe90c43bd710c9793e11736b6f106f2
#
_entry.id   bfe90c43bd710c9793e11736b6f106f2
#
_cell.length_a   1.000
_cell.length_b   1.000
_cell.length_c   1.000
_cell.angle_alpha   90.00
_cell.angle_beta   90.00
_cell.angle_gamma   90.00
#
_symmetry.space_group_name_H-M   'P 1'
#
loop_
_entity.id
_entity.type
_entity.pdbx_description
1 polymer ?
#
loop_
_entity_poly.entity_id
_entity_poly.type
_entity_poly.pdbx_seq_one_letter_code
_entity_poly.pdbx_strand_id
1 'polypeptide(L)'
;MPGGFYWSFLFYIWVFLNYRKVKYMTEIILERYELCCERIDEISRQQEVSEKYKEYFKKTADFVKLIIDTFEKVQKGVFCQSENMPDINELRKLNSALFEDIKGKNYEISYANPAYACEKLGTGMGQLLSFLYSELRSMIGYAFEKKLEDVVIRMELFVEIYNSFEYAADEGVEPKNEDIQEIMYWFVSDYSETASLWRVGTLVDPANDFAVKIITQSDLNNINYLYQYGEYISENTEKMAKYLNSLSQERIQMIADTYTEGYRIGFVKGNKDLSKKATVDIRYVAGFERIVKAAIANFEKMGLKPVIYRACDSIFHRNINKIGFYGAQANKQYDYDHKDDIALFYDKKLVNRRLEVLRAAYEEYKEKAALYAGPAVIEVFGETPFAPVAKSEACKLNEEQQKLSAEYRGTSASIVNEYIHGDERSFTIIAFPVPEIGEKFDEIFDETVKLNTLDYTTYETIQAVIIDTLDKADYVQVKGMNGNRTDLRIQLMKLNNPDKETIFENCVADVNIPVGEVFTSPVLEGTEGTLHVSRVFLNELEYHNLSIQFKDGMIEDYTCDNFDDAQKCKEYIKANVLFNHETLPMGEFAIGTNTTAYMMAKKYNIGSCLPILIAEKTGPHFAMGDTCYSRCEDIKVYNENGKEIVARDNSVSLRRKTDVSKAYFSCHTDITIPYNELGSIIAYGKNGEEYKIIENGRFVLAGTEELNMPFEA
;
A
#
# COMPACT_ATOMS: atom_id res chain seq x y z
N MET A 1 24.83 34.31 -42.44
CA MET A 1 24.36 33.52 -41.32
C MET A 1 25.34 32.40 -41.05
N PRO A 2 26.12 32.39 -39.96
CA PRO A 2 26.87 31.25 -39.51
C PRO A 2 26.58 30.99 -38.02
N GLY A 3 25.36 30.48 -37.69
CA GLY A 3 24.98 30.16 -36.32
C GLY A 3 24.63 28.66 -36.11
N GLY A 4 24.35 27.90 -37.15
CA GLY A 4 23.88 26.54 -37.05
C GLY A 4 24.96 25.47 -36.81
N PHE A 5 26.21 25.73 -37.15
CA PHE A 5 27.30 24.77 -37.02
C PHE A 5 27.89 24.71 -35.60
N TYR A 6 27.76 25.78 -34.82
CA TYR A 6 28.31 25.81 -33.44
C TYR A 6 27.47 25.04 -32.44
N TRP A 7 26.14 25.07 -32.56
CA TRP A 7 25.23 24.33 -31.67
C TRP A 7 25.24 22.81 -31.92
N SER A 8 25.37 22.40 -33.20
CA SER A 8 25.50 20.97 -33.50
C SER A 8 26.84 20.38 -33.00
N PHE A 9 27.93 21.17 -33.07
CA PHE A 9 29.24 20.74 -32.57
C PHE A 9 29.29 20.62 -31.03
N LEU A 10 28.71 21.58 -30.33
CA LEU A 10 28.58 21.56 -28.87
C LEU A 10 27.65 20.41 -28.40
N PHE A 11 26.58 20.14 -29.13
CA PHE A 11 25.72 18.99 -28.87
C PHE A 11 26.45 17.63 -29.05
N TYR A 12 27.25 17.50 -30.12
CA TYR A 12 28.07 16.30 -30.33
C TYR A 12 29.14 16.12 -29.24
N ILE A 13 29.78 17.20 -28.82
CA ILE A 13 30.75 17.17 -27.72
C ILE A 13 30.05 16.77 -26.41
N TRP A 14 28.90 17.35 -26.12
CA TRP A 14 28.11 17.01 -24.91
C TRP A 14 27.66 15.54 -24.92
N VAL A 15 27.13 15.05 -26.04
CA VAL A 15 26.76 13.62 -26.22
C VAL A 15 27.98 12.72 -26.04
N PHE A 16 29.13 13.06 -26.63
CA PHE A 16 30.36 12.28 -26.54
C PHE A 16 30.94 12.27 -25.12
N LEU A 17 30.90 13.40 -24.42
CA LEU A 17 31.37 13.50 -23.03
C LEU A 17 30.43 12.70 -22.09
N ASN A 18 29.12 12.80 -22.27
CA ASN A 18 28.17 12.00 -21.51
C ASN A 18 28.32 10.50 -21.80
N TYR A 19 28.48 10.11 -23.07
CA TYR A 19 28.76 8.71 -23.44
C TYR A 19 30.04 8.17 -22.77
N ARG A 20 31.13 8.95 -22.77
CA ARG A 20 32.35 8.59 -22.05
C ARG A 20 32.16 8.50 -20.54
N LYS A 21 31.44 9.41 -19.95
CA LYS A 21 31.12 9.42 -18.51
C LYS A 21 30.29 8.19 -18.14
N VAL A 22 29.23 7.88 -18.88
CA VAL A 22 28.38 6.71 -18.67
C VAL A 22 29.21 5.43 -18.83
N LYS A 23 30.04 5.31 -19.88
CA LYS A 23 30.89 4.15 -20.08
C LYS A 23 31.90 3.94 -18.94
N TYR A 24 32.55 5.01 -18.49
CA TYR A 24 33.49 4.96 -17.37
C TYR A 24 32.81 4.58 -16.05
N MET A 25 31.63 5.14 -15.77
CA MET A 25 30.83 4.77 -14.60
C MET A 25 30.43 3.28 -14.65
N THR A 26 30.04 2.78 -15.83
CA THR A 26 29.70 1.36 -16.01
C THR A 26 30.91 0.45 -15.76
N GLU A 27 32.10 0.83 -16.24
CA GLU A 27 33.35 0.08 -16.01
C GLU A 27 33.71 0.01 -14.51
N ILE A 28 33.58 1.12 -13.77
CA ILE A 28 33.82 1.15 -12.32
C ILE A 28 32.82 0.25 -11.56
N ILE A 29 31.55 0.29 -11.88
CA ILE A 29 30.54 -0.54 -11.22
C ILE A 29 30.79 -2.02 -11.49
N LEU A 30 31.20 -2.39 -12.70
CA LEU A 30 31.58 -3.78 -13.04
C LEU A 30 32.82 -4.26 -12.26
N GLU A 31 33.85 -3.42 -12.14
CA GLU A 31 35.02 -3.75 -11.33
C GLU A 31 34.65 -3.97 -9.85
N ARG A 32 33.83 -3.07 -9.26
CA ARG A 32 33.32 -3.23 -7.91
C ARG A 32 32.50 -4.52 -7.74
N TYR A 33 31.67 -4.85 -8.73
CA TYR A 33 30.90 -6.10 -8.75
C TYR A 33 31.81 -7.33 -8.72
N GLU A 34 32.85 -7.39 -9.58
CA GLU A 34 33.79 -8.49 -9.66
C GLU A 34 34.54 -8.67 -8.34
N LEU A 35 35.07 -7.59 -7.75
CA LEU A 35 35.77 -7.61 -6.46
C LEU A 35 34.84 -8.11 -5.32
N CYS A 36 33.59 -7.68 -5.29
CA CYS A 36 32.62 -8.15 -4.31
C CYS A 36 32.29 -9.63 -4.49
N CYS A 37 32.15 -10.11 -5.75
CA CYS A 37 31.92 -11.53 -6.04
C CYS A 37 33.06 -12.41 -5.53
N GLU A 38 34.32 -12.01 -5.80
CA GLU A 38 35.51 -12.72 -5.31
C GLU A 38 35.53 -12.78 -3.78
N ARG A 39 35.32 -11.64 -3.11
CA ARG A 39 35.33 -11.57 -1.64
C ARG A 39 34.20 -12.39 -1.01
N ILE A 40 32.99 -12.33 -1.55
CA ILE A 40 31.85 -13.12 -1.06
C ILE A 40 32.10 -14.63 -1.26
N ASP A 41 32.72 -15.02 -2.34
CA ASP A 41 33.11 -16.41 -2.58
C ASP A 41 34.18 -16.90 -1.56
N GLU A 42 35.14 -16.06 -1.17
CA GLU A 42 36.08 -16.34 -0.08
C GLU A 42 35.34 -16.51 1.25
N ILE A 43 34.46 -15.56 1.63
CA ILE A 43 33.67 -15.60 2.86
C ILE A 43 32.81 -16.88 2.92
N SER A 44 32.20 -17.30 1.81
CA SER A 44 31.41 -18.53 1.74
C SER A 44 32.26 -19.79 2.04
N ARG A 45 33.53 -19.82 1.63
CA ARG A 45 34.42 -20.96 1.83
C ARG A 45 35.08 -20.98 3.21
N GLN A 46 35.52 -19.83 3.69
CA GLN A 46 36.30 -19.70 4.92
C GLN A 46 35.93 -18.39 5.63
N GLN A 47 35.61 -18.46 6.91
CA GLN A 47 35.24 -17.32 7.72
C GLN A 47 36.34 -17.03 8.75
N GLU A 48 37.04 -15.93 8.56
CA GLU A 48 38.11 -15.41 9.46
C GLU A 48 37.50 -14.49 10.57
N VAL A 49 36.43 -14.96 11.21
CA VAL A 49 35.74 -14.25 12.30
C VAL A 49 35.64 -15.15 13.51
N SER A 50 35.26 -14.59 14.69
CA SER A 50 35.09 -15.42 15.89
C SER A 50 34.01 -16.49 15.68
N GLU A 51 34.16 -17.65 16.36
CA GLU A 51 33.35 -18.87 16.15
C GLU A 51 31.83 -18.58 16.23
N LYS A 52 31.45 -17.63 17.07
CA LYS A 52 30.06 -17.21 17.26
C LYS A 52 29.39 -16.73 15.97
N TYR A 53 30.14 -16.08 15.08
CA TYR A 53 29.60 -15.44 13.88
C TYR A 53 29.82 -16.21 12.58
N LYS A 54 30.61 -17.27 12.58
CA LYS A 54 30.97 -18.05 11.39
C LYS A 54 29.75 -18.58 10.65
N GLU A 55 28.81 -19.17 11.36
CA GLU A 55 27.60 -19.73 10.74
C GLU A 55 26.76 -18.66 10.06
N TYR A 56 26.59 -17.49 10.73
CA TYR A 56 25.87 -16.35 10.15
C TYR A 56 26.49 -15.91 8.81
N PHE A 57 27.78 -15.60 8.82
CA PHE A 57 28.45 -15.08 7.62
C PHE A 57 28.51 -16.11 6.50
N LYS A 58 28.72 -17.40 6.84
CA LYS A 58 28.67 -18.46 5.85
C LYS A 58 27.29 -18.56 5.18
N LYS A 59 26.22 -18.68 5.96
CA LYS A 59 24.84 -18.79 5.45
C LYS A 59 24.45 -17.56 4.62
N THR A 60 24.82 -16.37 5.10
CA THR A 60 24.54 -15.12 4.40
C THR A 60 25.31 -15.02 3.08
N ALA A 61 26.60 -15.37 3.07
CA ALA A 61 27.39 -15.41 1.83
C ALA A 61 26.84 -16.42 0.83
N ASP A 62 26.47 -17.63 1.27
CA ASP A 62 25.86 -18.65 0.42
C ASP A 62 24.53 -18.16 -0.19
N PHE A 63 23.72 -17.42 0.57
CA PHE A 63 22.49 -16.83 0.08
C PHE A 63 22.76 -15.69 -0.94
N VAL A 64 23.70 -14.80 -0.66
CA VAL A 64 24.09 -13.73 -1.59
C VAL A 64 24.64 -14.34 -2.90
N LYS A 65 25.41 -15.42 -2.85
CA LYS A 65 25.87 -16.14 -4.04
C LYS A 65 24.71 -16.69 -4.88
N LEU A 66 23.67 -17.23 -4.25
CA LEU A 66 22.46 -17.66 -4.98
C LEU A 66 21.81 -16.50 -5.75
N ILE A 67 21.79 -15.29 -5.15
CA ILE A 67 21.25 -14.10 -5.82
C ILE A 67 22.18 -13.65 -6.96
N ILE A 68 23.51 -13.67 -6.76
CA ILE A 68 24.50 -13.36 -7.80
C ILE A 68 24.35 -14.31 -9.00
N ASP A 69 24.28 -15.62 -8.76
CA ASP A 69 24.06 -16.63 -9.81
C ASP A 69 22.74 -16.39 -10.56
N THR A 70 21.72 -15.95 -9.84
CA THR A 70 20.41 -15.59 -10.43
C THR A 70 20.53 -14.33 -11.28
N PHE A 71 21.21 -13.29 -10.79
CA PHE A 71 21.47 -12.05 -11.52
C PHE A 71 22.20 -12.32 -12.84
N GLU A 72 23.24 -13.16 -12.83
CA GLU A 72 23.96 -13.54 -14.05
C GLU A 72 23.07 -14.26 -15.07
N LYS A 73 22.18 -15.16 -14.62
CA LYS A 73 21.19 -15.82 -15.48
C LYS A 73 20.21 -14.82 -16.10
N VAL A 74 19.75 -13.85 -15.29
CA VAL A 74 18.87 -12.77 -15.77
C VAL A 74 19.59 -11.89 -16.79
N GLN A 75 20.86 -11.53 -16.55
CA GLN A 75 21.67 -10.77 -17.51
C GLN A 75 21.84 -11.50 -18.85
N LYS A 76 22.03 -12.82 -18.82
CA LYS A 76 22.12 -13.68 -20.02
C LYS A 76 20.75 -13.91 -20.70
N GLY A 77 19.65 -13.35 -20.16
CA GLY A 77 18.33 -13.47 -20.75
C GLY A 77 17.66 -14.85 -20.58
N VAL A 78 18.14 -15.66 -19.63
CA VAL A 78 17.64 -17.05 -19.41
C VAL A 78 16.14 -17.09 -19.07
N PHE A 79 15.62 -16.05 -18.43
CA PHE A 79 14.20 -15.95 -18.03
C PHE A 79 13.31 -15.30 -19.09
N CYS A 80 13.87 -14.73 -20.16
CA CYS A 80 13.08 -14.25 -21.28
C CYS A 80 12.54 -15.46 -22.07
N GLN A 81 11.32 -15.35 -22.59
CA GLN A 81 10.69 -16.40 -23.40
C GLN A 81 11.54 -16.67 -24.67
N SER A 82 12.46 -17.62 -24.57
CA SER A 82 13.37 -18.06 -25.61
C SER A 82 13.46 -19.58 -25.58
N GLU A 83 14.04 -20.16 -26.60
CA GLU A 83 14.30 -21.63 -26.67
C GLU A 83 15.11 -22.17 -25.47
N ASN A 84 15.81 -21.29 -24.75
CA ASN A 84 16.64 -21.63 -23.58
C ASN A 84 15.99 -21.32 -22.24
N MET A 85 14.70 -20.97 -22.19
CA MET A 85 14.01 -20.74 -20.93
C MET A 85 13.91 -22.04 -20.12
N PRO A 86 14.24 -22.04 -18.82
CA PRO A 86 14.09 -23.21 -17.98
C PRO A 86 12.65 -23.72 -17.96
N ASP A 87 12.48 -25.03 -17.76
CA ASP A 87 11.16 -25.59 -17.58
C ASP A 87 10.48 -25.09 -16.30
N ILE A 88 9.17 -25.25 -16.19
CA ILE A 88 8.40 -24.73 -15.06
C ILE A 88 8.88 -25.29 -13.71
N ASN A 89 9.40 -26.51 -13.65
CA ASN A 89 9.87 -27.13 -12.41
C ASN A 89 11.22 -26.53 -11.98
N GLU A 90 12.08 -26.22 -12.92
CA GLU A 90 13.33 -25.51 -12.67
C GLU A 90 13.07 -24.08 -12.17
N LEU A 91 12.10 -23.38 -12.77
CA LEU A 91 11.67 -22.04 -12.32
C LEU A 91 11.10 -22.07 -10.90
N ARG A 92 10.21 -23.03 -10.60
CA ARG A 92 9.66 -23.24 -9.24
C ARG A 92 10.75 -23.55 -8.23
N LYS A 93 11.72 -24.40 -8.61
CA LYS A 93 12.83 -24.76 -7.73
C LYS A 93 13.70 -23.55 -7.39
N LEU A 94 14.03 -22.73 -8.39
CA LEU A 94 14.81 -21.51 -8.16
C LEU A 94 14.03 -20.51 -7.31
N ASN A 95 12.75 -20.29 -7.64
CA ASN A 95 11.88 -19.39 -6.86
C ASN A 95 11.77 -19.87 -5.41
N SER A 96 11.54 -21.17 -5.19
CA SER A 96 11.52 -21.73 -3.83
C SER A 96 12.85 -21.50 -3.10
N ALA A 97 13.99 -21.70 -3.75
CA ALA A 97 15.30 -21.52 -3.12
C ALA A 97 15.54 -20.06 -2.68
N LEU A 98 15.07 -19.08 -3.44
CA LEU A 98 15.20 -17.65 -3.11
C LEU A 98 14.36 -17.20 -1.90
N PHE A 99 13.33 -17.96 -1.55
CA PHE A 99 12.40 -17.60 -0.46
C PHE A 99 12.30 -18.67 0.65
N GLU A 100 13.05 -19.77 0.54
CA GLU A 100 12.95 -20.93 1.46
C GLU A 100 13.25 -20.55 2.92
N ASP A 101 14.20 -19.65 3.12
CA ASP A 101 14.69 -19.20 4.43
C ASP A 101 13.65 -18.45 5.28
N ILE A 102 12.66 -17.83 4.63
CA ILE A 102 11.57 -17.12 5.33
C ILE A 102 10.25 -17.90 5.35
N LYS A 103 10.16 -19.06 4.65
CA LYS A 103 8.90 -19.83 4.55
C LYS A 103 8.64 -20.71 5.77
N GLY A 104 7.41 -20.63 6.29
CA GLY A 104 6.90 -21.54 7.31
C GLY A 104 7.87 -21.74 8.48
N LYS A 105 8.19 -23.00 8.81
CA LYS A 105 9.08 -23.34 9.92
C LYS A 105 10.56 -22.98 9.70
N ASN A 106 10.98 -22.78 8.45
CA ASN A 106 12.37 -22.39 8.19
C ASN A 106 12.65 -20.99 8.74
N TYR A 107 11.64 -20.12 8.77
CA TYR A 107 11.77 -18.80 9.37
C TYR A 107 12.14 -18.85 10.86
N GLU A 108 11.69 -19.87 11.59
CA GLU A 108 11.99 -20.01 13.02
C GLU A 108 13.50 -20.19 13.30
N ILE A 109 14.26 -20.70 12.33
CA ILE A 109 15.70 -20.95 12.41
C ILE A 109 16.51 -20.11 11.39
N SER A 110 15.91 -19.08 10.83
CA SER A 110 16.53 -18.16 9.90
C SER A 110 17.13 -16.95 10.62
N TYR A 111 18.25 -16.44 10.14
CA TYR A 111 18.81 -15.18 10.60
C TYR A 111 17.97 -13.96 10.16
N ALA A 112 17.03 -14.12 9.23
CA ALA A 112 15.98 -13.16 8.98
C ALA A 112 14.97 -13.04 10.14
N ASN A 113 14.95 -13.98 11.10
CA ASN A 113 14.10 -13.90 12.28
C ASN A 113 14.87 -13.22 13.43
N PRO A 114 14.46 -12.01 13.87
CA PRO A 114 15.19 -11.27 14.89
C PRO A 114 15.32 -12.03 16.21
N ALA A 115 14.33 -12.86 16.60
CA ALA A 115 14.41 -13.67 17.80
C ALA A 115 15.51 -14.74 17.69
N TYR A 116 15.58 -15.47 16.57
CA TYR A 116 16.64 -16.45 16.33
C TYR A 116 18.02 -15.79 16.22
N ALA A 117 18.11 -14.67 15.49
CA ALA A 117 19.35 -13.93 15.36
C ALA A 117 19.86 -13.44 16.73
N CYS A 118 18.99 -12.90 17.59
CA CYS A 118 19.36 -12.48 18.95
C CYS A 118 19.73 -13.67 19.86
N GLU A 119 19.06 -14.82 19.74
CA GLU A 119 19.44 -16.04 20.46
C GLU A 119 20.86 -16.48 20.12
N LYS A 120 21.23 -16.47 18.85
CA LYS A 120 22.56 -16.95 18.36
C LYS A 120 23.67 -15.92 18.54
N LEU A 121 23.37 -14.64 18.27
CA LEU A 121 24.38 -13.58 18.13
C LEU A 121 24.37 -12.57 19.28
N GLY A 122 23.39 -12.68 20.19
CA GLY A 122 23.17 -11.75 21.31
C GLY A 122 22.31 -10.56 20.91
N THR A 123 21.65 -9.98 21.93
CA THR A 123 20.83 -8.78 21.77
C THR A 123 21.70 -7.60 21.27
N GLY A 124 21.14 -6.77 20.40
CA GLY A 124 21.84 -5.68 19.72
C GLY A 124 22.51 -6.17 18.44
N MET A 125 23.56 -6.97 18.51
CA MET A 125 24.22 -7.52 17.32
C MET A 125 23.28 -8.41 16.50
N GLY A 126 22.46 -9.23 17.15
CA GLY A 126 21.46 -10.06 16.47
C GLY A 126 20.42 -9.25 15.71
N GLN A 127 19.98 -8.11 16.26
CA GLN A 127 19.06 -7.20 15.56
C GLN A 127 19.71 -6.56 14.33
N LEU A 128 20.95 -6.07 14.47
CA LEU A 128 21.71 -5.48 13.35
C LEU A 128 21.95 -6.49 12.22
N LEU A 129 22.37 -7.69 12.56
CA LEU A 129 22.65 -8.73 11.56
C LEU A 129 21.37 -9.33 10.95
N SER A 130 20.26 -9.37 11.70
CA SER A 130 18.94 -9.73 11.16
C SER A 130 18.45 -8.67 10.15
N PHE A 131 18.62 -7.39 10.47
CA PHE A 131 18.37 -6.31 9.52
C PHE A 131 19.26 -6.44 8.25
N LEU A 132 20.56 -6.64 8.41
CA LEU A 132 21.44 -6.83 7.26
C LEU A 132 20.96 -7.98 6.37
N TYR A 133 20.62 -9.12 6.93
CA TYR A 133 20.11 -10.27 6.19
C TYR A 133 18.82 -9.91 5.42
N SER A 134 17.91 -9.18 6.06
CA SER A 134 16.67 -8.69 5.45
C SER A 134 16.92 -7.67 4.32
N GLU A 135 17.89 -6.77 4.49
CA GLU A 135 18.25 -5.81 3.43
C GLU A 135 18.90 -6.49 2.21
N LEU A 136 19.73 -7.50 2.45
CA LEU A 136 20.32 -8.30 1.36
C LEU A 136 19.28 -9.07 0.54
N ARG A 137 18.14 -9.45 1.15
CA ARG A 137 17.04 -10.08 0.41
C ARG A 137 16.41 -9.16 -0.64
N SER A 138 16.45 -7.84 -0.45
CA SER A 138 15.97 -6.87 -1.43
C SER A 138 16.71 -6.97 -2.78
N MET A 139 17.94 -7.53 -2.79
CA MET A 139 18.72 -7.79 -4.00
C MET A 139 18.00 -8.71 -4.99
N ILE A 140 17.07 -9.58 -4.53
CA ILE A 140 16.32 -10.47 -5.43
C ILE A 140 15.57 -9.64 -6.47
N GLY A 141 14.80 -8.64 -6.05
CA GLY A 141 14.08 -7.74 -6.95
C GLY A 141 15.00 -6.99 -7.90
N TYR A 142 16.08 -6.43 -7.37
CA TYR A 142 17.07 -5.70 -8.17
C TYR A 142 17.80 -6.59 -9.18
N ALA A 143 18.06 -7.85 -8.84
CA ALA A 143 18.68 -8.83 -9.76
C ALA A 143 17.78 -9.07 -10.99
N PHE A 144 16.47 -9.27 -10.80
CA PHE A 144 15.53 -9.46 -11.91
C PHE A 144 15.33 -8.18 -12.74
N GLU A 145 15.36 -7.00 -12.12
CA GLU A 145 15.29 -5.71 -12.81
C GLU A 145 16.63 -5.29 -13.46
N LYS A 146 17.67 -6.11 -13.37
CA LYS A 146 19.03 -5.85 -13.91
C LYS A 146 19.70 -4.60 -13.35
N LYS A 147 19.41 -4.25 -12.10
CA LYS A 147 19.93 -3.07 -11.41
C LYS A 147 21.27 -3.38 -10.74
N LEU A 148 22.34 -3.37 -11.54
CA LEU A 148 23.69 -3.72 -11.10
C LEU A 148 24.16 -2.87 -9.91
N GLU A 149 23.94 -1.56 -9.93
CA GLU A 149 24.37 -0.66 -8.84
C GLU A 149 23.72 -1.00 -7.52
N ASP A 150 22.38 -1.23 -7.51
CA ASP A 150 21.63 -1.62 -6.31
C ASP A 150 22.08 -2.97 -5.74
N VAL A 151 22.51 -3.90 -6.61
CA VAL A 151 23.11 -5.18 -6.20
C VAL A 151 24.47 -4.93 -5.57
N VAL A 152 25.36 -4.18 -6.23
CA VAL A 152 26.73 -3.90 -5.79
C VAL A 152 26.78 -3.22 -4.43
N ILE A 153 26.00 -2.16 -4.22
CA ILE A 153 26.04 -1.43 -2.94
C ILE A 153 25.65 -2.29 -1.73
N ARG A 154 24.79 -3.30 -1.93
CA ARG A 154 24.43 -4.24 -0.87
C ARG A 154 25.47 -5.32 -0.67
N MET A 155 26.11 -5.76 -1.74
CA MET A 155 27.28 -6.64 -1.64
C MET A 155 28.43 -5.95 -0.87
N GLU A 156 28.69 -4.68 -1.16
CA GLU A 156 29.69 -3.87 -0.46
C GLU A 156 29.33 -3.70 1.02
N LEU A 157 28.06 -3.40 1.34
CA LEU A 157 27.62 -3.33 2.73
C LEU A 157 27.89 -4.65 3.48
N PHE A 158 27.60 -5.79 2.86
CA PHE A 158 27.89 -7.09 3.45
C PHE A 158 29.38 -7.33 3.66
N VAL A 159 30.21 -7.01 2.67
CA VAL A 159 31.66 -7.16 2.72
C VAL A 159 32.28 -6.22 3.77
N GLU A 160 31.84 -4.97 3.84
CA GLU A 160 32.33 -3.99 4.82
C GLU A 160 32.04 -4.44 6.26
N ILE A 161 30.81 -4.89 6.52
CA ILE A 161 30.44 -5.44 7.82
C ILE A 161 31.27 -6.68 8.14
N TYR A 162 31.43 -7.63 7.19
CA TYR A 162 32.28 -8.81 7.41
C TYR A 162 33.72 -8.41 7.77
N ASN A 163 34.31 -7.47 7.04
CA ASN A 163 35.68 -7.00 7.27
C ASN A 163 35.84 -6.40 8.67
N SER A 164 34.80 -5.73 9.22
CA SER A 164 34.81 -5.24 10.60
C SER A 164 34.86 -6.36 11.64
N PHE A 165 34.18 -7.50 11.36
CA PHE A 165 34.23 -8.68 12.21
C PHE A 165 35.56 -9.43 12.10
N GLU A 166 36.12 -9.51 10.89
CA GLU A 166 37.43 -10.10 10.64
C GLU A 166 38.54 -9.31 11.38
N TYR A 167 38.52 -7.98 11.24
CA TYR A 167 39.43 -7.11 11.98
C TYR A 167 39.32 -7.29 13.51
N ALA A 168 38.12 -7.36 14.04
CA ALA A 168 37.91 -7.58 15.47
C ALA A 168 38.46 -8.96 15.93
N ALA A 169 38.31 -10.01 15.10
CA ALA A 169 38.84 -11.33 15.38
C ALA A 169 40.37 -11.33 15.37
N ASP A 170 41.05 -10.66 14.43
CA ASP A 170 42.50 -10.51 14.34
C ASP A 170 43.06 -9.79 15.57
N GLU A 171 42.36 -8.77 16.06
CA GLU A 171 42.73 -8.06 17.29
C GLU A 171 42.33 -8.81 18.57
N GLY A 172 41.62 -9.94 18.48
CA GLY A 172 41.18 -10.74 19.60
C GLY A 172 40.11 -10.04 20.46
N VAL A 173 39.29 -9.17 19.86
CA VAL A 173 38.22 -8.43 20.53
C VAL A 173 36.84 -8.77 19.93
N GLU A 174 35.76 -8.51 20.67
CA GLU A 174 34.40 -8.61 20.13
C GLU A 174 34.05 -7.35 19.31
N PRO A 175 33.36 -7.48 18.17
CA PRO A 175 32.89 -6.32 17.41
C PRO A 175 31.86 -5.55 18.20
N LYS A 176 31.88 -4.21 18.11
CA LYS A 176 30.95 -3.34 18.84
C LYS A 176 29.68 -3.11 18.02
N ASN A 177 28.54 -3.09 18.72
CA ASN A 177 27.25 -2.79 18.07
C ASN A 177 27.26 -1.42 17.42
N GLU A 178 27.87 -0.43 18.08
CA GLU A 178 27.92 0.96 17.63
C GLU A 178 28.66 1.10 16.29
N ASP A 179 29.76 0.37 16.12
CA ASP A 179 30.58 0.43 14.89
C ASP A 179 29.78 -0.17 13.70
N ILE A 180 29.08 -1.28 13.91
CA ILE A 180 28.25 -1.93 12.89
C ILE A 180 27.03 -1.09 12.57
N GLN A 181 26.41 -0.50 13.59
CA GLN A 181 25.25 0.39 13.43
C GLN A 181 25.64 1.66 12.65
N GLU A 182 26.85 2.20 12.86
CA GLU A 182 27.37 3.37 12.13
C GLU A 182 27.55 3.06 10.63
N ILE A 183 28.11 1.90 10.26
CA ILE A 183 28.23 1.47 8.86
C ILE A 183 26.85 1.42 8.21
N MET A 184 25.88 0.80 8.86
CA MET A 184 24.51 0.68 8.36
C MET A 184 23.80 2.05 8.27
N TYR A 185 24.04 2.95 9.25
CA TYR A 185 23.51 4.32 9.23
C TYR A 185 24.00 5.07 7.99
N TRP A 186 25.32 5.02 7.71
CA TRP A 186 25.89 5.70 6.54
C TRP A 186 25.39 5.09 5.24
N PHE A 187 25.23 3.77 5.17
CA PHE A 187 24.59 3.13 4.02
C PHE A 187 23.18 3.71 3.77
N VAL A 188 22.33 3.78 4.79
CA VAL A 188 20.98 4.33 4.65
C VAL A 188 21.01 5.83 4.32
N SER A 189 21.90 6.61 4.94
CA SER A 189 22.01 8.04 4.69
C SER A 189 22.50 8.36 3.27
N ASP A 190 23.59 7.72 2.84
CA ASP A 190 24.28 8.04 1.60
C ASP A 190 23.48 7.60 0.37
N TYR A 191 22.88 6.40 0.43
CA TYR A 191 22.08 5.89 -0.68
C TYR A 191 20.61 6.35 -0.68
N SER A 192 20.18 7.15 0.29
CA SER A 192 18.83 7.74 0.30
C SER A 192 18.54 8.60 -0.93
N GLU A 193 19.55 9.29 -1.48
CA GLU A 193 19.40 10.13 -2.68
C GLU A 193 19.11 9.27 -3.92
N THR A 194 19.95 8.30 -4.19
CA THR A 194 19.78 7.37 -5.34
C THR A 194 18.46 6.62 -5.23
N ALA A 195 18.13 6.12 -4.03
CA ALA A 195 16.87 5.42 -3.78
C ALA A 195 15.64 6.31 -4.01
N SER A 196 15.67 7.57 -3.56
CA SER A 196 14.58 8.53 -3.76
C SER A 196 14.42 8.90 -5.24
N LEU A 197 15.53 9.17 -5.92
CA LEU A 197 15.53 9.49 -7.34
C LEU A 197 14.94 8.34 -8.17
N TRP A 198 15.39 7.11 -7.89
CA TRP A 198 14.85 5.93 -8.53
C TRP A 198 13.37 5.75 -8.26
N ARG A 199 12.92 5.89 -7.00
CA ARG A 199 11.52 5.70 -6.62
C ARG A 199 10.59 6.70 -7.31
N VAL A 200 10.97 7.98 -7.31
CA VAL A 200 10.21 9.02 -8.02
C VAL A 200 10.21 8.76 -9.52
N GLY A 201 11.37 8.43 -10.09
CA GLY A 201 11.47 8.10 -11.52
C GLY A 201 10.57 6.94 -11.92
N THR A 202 10.53 5.85 -11.15
CA THR A 202 9.65 4.70 -11.46
C THR A 202 8.16 5.01 -11.29
N LEU A 203 7.82 5.98 -10.44
CA LEU A 203 6.43 6.42 -10.24
C LEU A 203 5.90 7.27 -11.40
N VAL A 204 6.74 8.11 -12.02
CA VAL A 204 6.25 9.12 -12.97
C VAL A 204 6.81 8.99 -14.39
N ASP A 205 7.84 8.18 -14.60
CA ASP A 205 8.49 8.00 -15.90
C ASP A 205 8.18 6.65 -16.53
N PRO A 206 7.35 6.59 -17.60
CA PRO A 206 7.02 5.34 -18.28
C PRO A 206 8.21 4.69 -19.03
N ALA A 207 9.39 5.33 -19.04
CA ALA A 207 10.63 4.68 -19.52
C ALA A 207 11.10 3.54 -18.59
N ASN A 208 10.65 3.53 -17.32
CA ASN A 208 10.85 2.44 -16.37
C ASN A 208 9.77 1.37 -16.59
N ASP A 209 9.96 0.53 -17.58
CA ASP A 209 8.93 -0.31 -18.19
C ASP A 209 9.13 -1.83 -17.93
N PHE A 210 9.87 -2.21 -16.88
CA PHE A 210 10.19 -3.61 -16.55
C PHE A 210 8.94 -4.50 -16.53
N ALA A 211 7.97 -4.19 -15.66
CA ALA A 211 6.73 -4.98 -15.56
C ALA A 211 5.84 -4.81 -16.79
N VAL A 212 5.79 -3.62 -17.39
CA VAL A 212 5.04 -3.37 -18.64
C VAL A 212 5.53 -4.28 -19.78
N LYS A 213 6.84 -4.48 -19.91
CA LYS A 213 7.42 -5.41 -20.91
C LYS A 213 7.00 -6.86 -20.66
N ILE A 214 7.02 -7.31 -19.41
CA ILE A 214 6.56 -8.67 -19.07
C ILE A 214 5.10 -8.84 -19.50
N ILE A 215 4.22 -7.90 -19.12
CA ILE A 215 2.79 -7.96 -19.40
C ILE A 215 2.49 -7.92 -20.91
N THR A 216 3.16 -7.04 -21.63
CA THR A 216 2.82 -6.77 -23.04
C THR A 216 3.52 -7.70 -24.03
N GLN A 217 4.74 -8.16 -23.70
CA GLN A 217 5.61 -8.92 -24.62
C GLN A 217 5.61 -10.43 -24.35
N SER A 218 5.21 -10.87 -23.12
CA SER A 218 5.14 -12.31 -22.83
C SER A 218 3.86 -12.94 -23.37
N ASP A 219 3.94 -14.25 -23.68
CA ASP A 219 2.74 -15.08 -23.84
C ASP A 219 2.14 -15.39 -22.46
N LEU A 220 1.07 -14.67 -22.10
CA LEU A 220 0.43 -14.82 -20.80
C LEU A 220 -0.32 -16.16 -20.65
N ASN A 221 -0.54 -16.93 -21.73
CA ASN A 221 -1.09 -18.28 -21.62
C ASN A 221 -0.07 -19.28 -21.05
N ASN A 222 1.22 -18.98 -21.16
CA ASN A 222 2.29 -19.75 -20.56
C ASN A 222 2.70 -19.10 -19.23
N ILE A 223 2.27 -19.67 -18.10
CA ILE A 223 2.50 -19.12 -16.74
C ILE A 223 3.97 -18.96 -16.36
N ASN A 224 4.94 -19.41 -17.16
CA ASN A 224 6.37 -19.22 -16.92
C ASN A 224 6.74 -17.74 -16.81
N TYR A 225 5.95 -16.82 -17.41
CA TYR A 225 6.16 -15.39 -17.31
C TYR A 225 6.16 -14.88 -15.86
N LEU A 226 5.39 -15.50 -14.95
CA LEU A 226 5.32 -15.12 -13.54
C LEU A 226 6.71 -15.10 -12.87
N TYR A 227 7.58 -16.01 -13.28
CA TYR A 227 8.92 -16.15 -12.72
C TYR A 227 9.93 -15.12 -13.24
N GLN A 228 9.53 -14.24 -14.16
CA GLN A 228 10.37 -13.13 -14.62
C GLN A 228 10.36 -11.94 -13.65
N TYR A 229 9.38 -11.88 -12.75
CA TYR A 229 9.25 -10.76 -11.82
C TYR A 229 10.27 -10.75 -10.69
N GLY A 230 10.82 -11.91 -10.29
CA GLY A 230 11.66 -12.00 -9.09
C GLY A 230 10.86 -11.85 -7.80
N GLU A 231 9.57 -12.14 -7.86
CA GLU A 231 8.66 -12.22 -6.72
C GLU A 231 8.48 -13.67 -6.26
N TYR A 232 8.00 -13.85 -5.03
CA TYR A 232 7.54 -15.16 -4.59
C TYR A 232 6.26 -15.54 -5.34
N ILE A 233 6.30 -16.66 -6.04
CA ILE A 233 5.17 -17.21 -6.80
C ILE A 233 4.67 -18.45 -6.06
N SER A 234 3.46 -18.33 -5.49
CA SER A 234 2.78 -19.44 -4.82
C SER A 234 2.03 -20.32 -5.83
N GLU A 235 1.60 -21.50 -5.38
CA GLU A 235 0.68 -22.33 -6.17
C GLU A 235 -0.64 -21.59 -6.48
N ASN A 236 -1.09 -20.73 -5.57
CA ASN A 236 -2.30 -19.95 -5.76
C ASN A 236 -2.10 -18.81 -6.76
N THR A 237 -0.91 -18.20 -6.81
CA THR A 237 -0.55 -17.25 -7.89
C THR A 237 -0.66 -17.93 -9.27
N GLU A 238 -0.11 -19.14 -9.40
CA GLU A 238 -0.27 -19.90 -10.66
C GLU A 238 -1.72 -20.28 -10.95
N LYS A 239 -2.51 -20.67 -9.93
CA LYS A 239 -3.95 -20.97 -10.09
C LYS A 239 -4.69 -19.73 -10.57
N MET A 240 -4.42 -18.55 -10.02
CA MET A 240 -5.02 -17.29 -10.43
C MET A 240 -4.75 -17.00 -11.89
N ALA A 241 -3.50 -17.07 -12.34
CA ALA A 241 -3.13 -16.86 -13.73
C ALA A 241 -3.82 -17.88 -14.67
N LYS A 242 -3.85 -19.16 -14.29
CA LYS A 242 -4.54 -20.22 -15.04
C LYS A 242 -6.05 -20.01 -15.11
N TYR A 243 -6.67 -19.56 -14.01
CA TYR A 243 -8.08 -19.24 -13.97
C TYR A 243 -8.42 -18.09 -14.94
N LEU A 244 -7.67 -16.99 -14.88
CA LEU A 244 -7.86 -15.90 -15.84
C LEU A 244 -7.60 -16.33 -17.29
N ASN A 245 -6.69 -17.28 -17.52
CA ASN A 245 -6.45 -17.87 -18.85
C ASN A 245 -7.61 -18.73 -19.34
N SER A 246 -8.45 -19.28 -18.45
CA SER A 246 -9.66 -20.02 -18.82
C SER A 246 -10.83 -19.12 -19.21
N LEU A 247 -10.81 -17.84 -18.84
CA LEU A 247 -11.87 -16.88 -19.19
C LEU A 247 -11.76 -16.43 -20.64
N SER A 248 -12.91 -16.16 -21.27
CA SER A 248 -12.93 -15.61 -22.62
C SER A 248 -12.33 -14.20 -22.67
N GLN A 249 -11.86 -13.79 -23.84
CA GLN A 249 -11.29 -12.45 -24.01
C GLN A 249 -12.33 -11.35 -23.78
N GLU A 250 -13.60 -11.62 -24.14
CA GLU A 250 -14.71 -10.69 -23.93
C GLU A 250 -14.95 -10.46 -22.44
N ARG A 251 -14.84 -11.53 -21.62
CA ARG A 251 -15.00 -11.41 -20.16
C ARG A 251 -13.86 -10.64 -19.52
N ILE A 252 -12.62 -10.92 -19.93
CA ILE A 252 -11.43 -10.15 -19.47
C ILE A 252 -11.58 -8.67 -19.87
N GLN A 253 -12.04 -8.40 -21.11
CA GLN A 253 -12.24 -7.03 -21.56
C GLN A 253 -13.33 -6.31 -20.75
N MET A 254 -14.47 -6.98 -20.48
CA MET A 254 -15.54 -6.43 -19.65
C MET A 254 -15.04 -6.03 -18.25
N ILE A 255 -14.22 -6.88 -17.61
CA ILE A 255 -13.62 -6.58 -16.30
C ILE A 255 -12.69 -5.36 -16.41
N ALA A 256 -11.84 -5.32 -17.43
CA ALA A 256 -10.95 -4.19 -17.65
C ALA A 256 -11.71 -2.89 -17.98
N ASP A 257 -12.79 -2.97 -18.75
CA ASP A 257 -13.63 -1.82 -19.09
C ASP A 257 -14.29 -1.23 -17.85
N THR A 258 -14.84 -2.05 -16.95
CA THR A 258 -15.39 -1.59 -15.66
C THR A 258 -14.37 -0.80 -14.85
N TYR A 259 -13.17 -1.35 -14.72
CA TYR A 259 -12.08 -0.76 -13.97
C TYR A 259 -11.59 0.57 -14.57
N THR A 260 -11.37 0.61 -15.87
CA THR A 260 -10.85 1.79 -16.55
C THR A 260 -11.91 2.87 -16.78
N GLU A 261 -13.18 2.50 -16.94
CA GLU A 261 -14.28 3.46 -17.01
C GLU A 261 -14.51 4.11 -15.64
N GLY A 262 -14.46 3.35 -14.54
CA GLY A 262 -14.48 3.92 -13.18
C GLY A 262 -13.40 4.99 -13.01
N TYR A 263 -12.18 4.73 -13.48
CA TYR A 263 -11.09 5.72 -13.45
C TYR A 263 -11.44 7.01 -14.18
N ARG A 264 -12.02 6.91 -15.40
CA ARG A 264 -12.46 8.07 -16.19
C ARG A 264 -13.60 8.83 -15.49
N ILE A 265 -14.57 8.11 -14.94
CA ILE A 265 -15.70 8.70 -14.20
C ILE A 265 -15.19 9.47 -12.97
N GLY A 266 -14.20 8.94 -12.25
CA GLY A 266 -13.59 9.61 -11.10
C GLY A 266 -12.99 10.98 -11.42
N PHE A 267 -12.46 11.18 -12.63
CA PHE A 267 -12.06 12.50 -13.11
C PHE A 267 -13.26 13.41 -13.37
N VAL A 268 -14.31 12.89 -13.99
CA VAL A 268 -15.53 13.67 -14.30
C VAL A 268 -16.25 14.10 -13.02
N LYS A 269 -16.49 13.17 -12.10
CA LYS A 269 -17.18 13.45 -10.82
C LYS A 269 -16.35 14.37 -9.93
N GLY A 270 -15.04 14.15 -9.86
CA GLY A 270 -14.12 15.02 -9.14
C GLY A 270 -13.88 16.38 -9.79
N ASN A 271 -14.56 16.70 -10.89
CA ASN A 271 -14.38 17.94 -11.66
C ASN A 271 -12.91 18.21 -12.04
N LYS A 272 -12.20 17.17 -12.49
CA LYS A 272 -10.78 17.19 -12.85
C LYS A 272 -10.57 16.94 -14.35
N ASP A 273 -9.52 17.52 -14.91
CA ASP A 273 -9.25 17.48 -16.35
C ASP A 273 -8.23 16.37 -16.69
N LEU A 274 -8.72 15.20 -17.09
CA LEU A 274 -7.90 14.05 -17.49
C LEU A 274 -6.98 14.38 -18.70
N SER A 275 -7.40 15.30 -19.59
CA SER A 275 -6.62 15.63 -20.80
C SER A 275 -5.27 16.28 -20.51
N LYS A 276 -5.06 16.79 -19.30
CA LYS A 276 -3.78 17.36 -18.83
C LYS A 276 -2.81 16.30 -18.31
N LYS A 277 -3.21 15.05 -18.24
CA LYS A 277 -2.42 13.96 -17.67
C LYS A 277 -1.90 13.03 -18.77
N ALA A 278 -0.78 12.34 -18.49
CA ALA A 278 -0.13 11.49 -19.49
C ALA A 278 0.28 10.11 -18.95
N THR A 279 0.29 9.91 -17.61
CA THR A 279 0.70 8.64 -17.00
C THR A 279 -0.30 8.17 -15.96
N VAL A 280 -0.54 6.85 -15.91
CA VAL A 280 -1.34 6.15 -14.91
C VAL A 280 -0.48 5.11 -14.18
N ASP A 281 -0.55 5.08 -12.85
CA ASP A 281 0.14 4.12 -12.00
C ASP A 281 -0.74 2.88 -11.78
N ILE A 282 -0.38 1.74 -12.38
CA ILE A 282 -1.15 0.51 -12.25
C ILE A 282 -0.52 -0.36 -11.16
N ARG A 283 -1.33 -0.71 -10.15
CA ARG A 283 -0.92 -1.54 -9.02
C ARG A 283 -1.71 -2.84 -9.00
N TYR A 284 -1.03 -3.97 -8.82
CA TYR A 284 -1.69 -5.28 -8.86
C TYR A 284 -0.83 -6.38 -8.22
N VAL A 285 -1.46 -7.53 -7.97
CA VAL A 285 -0.80 -8.76 -7.53
C VAL A 285 -0.50 -9.65 -8.73
N ALA A 286 0.67 -10.29 -8.77
CA ALA A 286 1.03 -11.23 -9.82
C ALA A 286 -0.04 -12.32 -9.99
N GLY A 287 -0.38 -12.62 -11.23
CA GLY A 287 -1.49 -13.49 -11.63
C GLY A 287 -2.64 -12.75 -12.33
N PHE A 288 -2.70 -11.39 -12.21
CA PHE A 288 -3.73 -10.55 -12.82
C PHE A 288 -3.34 -9.93 -14.17
N GLU A 289 -2.22 -10.31 -14.74
CA GLU A 289 -1.62 -9.68 -15.94
C GLU A 289 -2.54 -9.64 -17.14
N ARG A 290 -3.46 -10.61 -17.32
CA ARG A 290 -4.42 -10.56 -18.43
C ARG A 290 -5.40 -9.39 -18.32
N ILE A 291 -5.89 -9.10 -17.12
CA ILE A 291 -6.75 -7.93 -16.86
C ILE A 291 -5.93 -6.66 -17.03
N VAL A 292 -4.73 -6.61 -16.47
CA VAL A 292 -3.83 -5.45 -16.57
C VAL A 292 -3.45 -5.15 -18.02
N LYS A 293 -3.19 -6.17 -18.85
CA LYS A 293 -2.92 -5.99 -20.29
C LYS A 293 -4.08 -5.34 -21.03
N ALA A 294 -5.31 -5.76 -20.74
CA ALA A 294 -6.50 -5.15 -21.32
C ALA A 294 -6.71 -3.71 -20.80
N ALA A 295 -6.46 -3.47 -19.51
CA ALA A 295 -6.53 -2.14 -18.92
C ALA A 295 -5.49 -1.17 -19.51
N ILE A 296 -4.25 -1.62 -19.73
CA ILE A 296 -3.21 -0.83 -20.42
C ILE A 296 -3.72 -0.34 -21.77
N ALA A 297 -4.31 -1.24 -22.58
CA ALA A 297 -4.84 -0.88 -23.89
C ALA A 297 -6.00 0.14 -23.80
N ASN A 298 -6.78 0.13 -22.73
CA ASN A 298 -7.84 1.11 -22.49
C ASN A 298 -7.26 2.46 -22.04
N PHE A 299 -6.29 2.48 -21.13
CA PHE A 299 -5.61 3.70 -20.70
C PHE A 299 -4.86 4.38 -21.84
N GLU A 300 -4.23 3.62 -22.73
CA GLU A 300 -3.60 4.17 -23.93
C GLU A 300 -4.61 4.90 -24.85
N LYS A 301 -5.85 4.38 -24.99
CA LYS A 301 -6.93 5.07 -25.71
C LYS A 301 -7.35 6.37 -25.03
N MET A 302 -7.19 6.48 -23.71
CA MET A 302 -7.41 7.71 -22.94
C MET A 302 -6.22 8.67 -23.01
N GLY A 303 -5.12 8.32 -23.68
CA GLY A 303 -3.90 9.12 -23.77
C GLY A 303 -2.93 8.91 -22.59
N LEU A 304 -3.14 7.90 -21.76
CA LEU A 304 -2.32 7.59 -20.58
C LEU A 304 -1.35 6.44 -20.86
N LYS A 305 -0.09 6.63 -20.52
CA LYS A 305 0.92 5.57 -20.53
C LYS A 305 1.01 4.92 -19.14
N PRO A 306 1.12 3.59 -19.05
CA PRO A 306 1.25 2.92 -17.77
C PRO A 306 2.64 3.16 -17.16
N VAL A 307 2.67 3.40 -15.86
CA VAL A 307 3.83 3.19 -14.98
C VAL A 307 3.49 2.05 -14.02
N ILE A 308 4.39 1.08 -13.90
CA ILE A 308 4.20 -0.13 -13.08
C ILE A 308 5.53 -0.42 -12.40
N TYR A 309 5.61 -0.21 -11.10
CA TYR A 309 6.82 -0.37 -10.32
C TYR A 309 6.65 -1.43 -9.22
N ARG A 310 7.76 -2.02 -8.77
CA ARG A 310 7.79 -3.02 -7.71
C ARG A 310 7.42 -2.41 -6.35
N ALA A 311 6.61 -3.10 -5.57
CA ALA A 311 6.52 -2.83 -4.14
C ALA A 311 7.89 -3.11 -3.49
N CYS A 312 8.43 -2.10 -2.78
CA CYS A 312 9.81 -2.15 -2.34
C CYS A 312 9.95 -2.82 -0.97
N ASP A 313 10.91 -3.75 -0.86
CA ASP A 313 11.24 -4.46 0.38
C ASP A 313 12.53 -3.94 1.07
N SER A 314 13.21 -2.94 0.48
CA SER A 314 14.41 -2.35 1.07
C SER A 314 14.07 -1.31 2.14
N ILE A 315 15.03 -1.05 3.04
CA ILE A 315 14.89 -0.07 4.14
C ILE A 315 14.50 1.33 3.68
N PHE A 316 14.82 1.69 2.44
CA PHE A 316 14.51 3.01 1.90
C PHE A 316 13.00 3.25 1.71
N HIS A 317 12.24 2.21 1.35
CA HIS A 317 10.83 2.32 0.94
C HIS A 317 9.95 1.18 1.45
N ARG A 318 10.42 0.42 2.46
CA ARG A 318 9.63 -0.68 3.04
C ARG A 318 8.30 -0.17 3.56
N ASN A 319 7.23 -0.86 3.18
CA ASN A 319 5.89 -0.62 3.65
C ASN A 319 5.20 -1.97 3.86
N ILE A 320 4.50 -2.13 4.97
CA ILE A 320 3.70 -3.33 5.23
C ILE A 320 2.60 -3.48 4.17
N ASN A 321 2.01 -2.37 3.75
CA ASN A 321 1.08 -2.32 2.62
C ASN A 321 1.89 -2.24 1.32
N LYS A 322 1.89 -3.32 0.57
CA LYS A 322 2.62 -3.41 -0.70
C LYS A 322 2.06 -2.42 -1.73
N ILE A 323 2.83 -1.38 -2.06
CA ILE A 323 2.43 -0.35 -3.05
C ILE A 323 3.25 -0.54 -4.32
N GLY A 324 2.60 -0.97 -5.39
CA GLY A 324 3.20 -1.33 -6.67
C GLY A 324 2.69 -2.69 -7.17
N PHE A 325 3.47 -3.38 -8.00
CA PHE A 325 3.23 -4.81 -8.26
C PHE A 325 4.00 -5.66 -7.23
N TYR A 326 3.44 -6.79 -6.86
CA TYR A 326 4.07 -7.76 -5.96
C TYR A 326 3.56 -9.18 -6.21
N GLY A 327 4.32 -10.17 -5.75
CA GLY A 327 3.95 -11.59 -5.74
C GLY A 327 3.15 -11.96 -4.48
N ALA A 328 2.99 -13.25 -4.25
CA ALA A 328 2.45 -13.75 -2.99
C ALA A 328 3.38 -13.38 -1.83
N GLN A 329 2.82 -13.22 -0.63
CA GLN A 329 3.63 -13.04 0.57
C GLN A 329 4.15 -14.40 1.05
N ALA A 330 5.46 -14.57 1.03
CA ALA A 330 6.10 -15.81 1.49
C ALA A 330 5.89 -16.02 3.00
N ASN A 331 5.87 -14.93 3.79
CA ASN A 331 5.63 -14.94 5.22
C ASN A 331 5.22 -13.56 5.76
N LYS A 332 3.96 -13.41 6.16
CA LYS A 332 3.46 -12.15 6.75
C LYS A 332 4.12 -11.80 8.10
N GLN A 333 4.55 -12.81 8.87
CA GLN A 333 5.27 -12.57 10.13
C GLN A 333 6.65 -11.96 9.89
N TYR A 334 7.36 -12.38 8.83
CA TYR A 334 8.62 -11.76 8.43
C TYR A 334 8.42 -10.28 8.08
N ASP A 335 7.42 -9.95 7.27
CA ASP A 335 7.12 -8.55 6.92
C ASP A 335 6.77 -7.72 8.17
N TYR A 336 6.03 -8.28 9.11
CA TYR A 336 5.67 -7.63 10.38
C TYR A 336 6.87 -7.42 11.30
N ASP A 337 7.77 -8.40 11.42
CA ASP A 337 8.95 -8.32 12.27
C ASP A 337 9.94 -7.23 11.81
N HIS A 338 10.00 -6.97 10.49
CA HIS A 338 10.94 -6.04 9.87
C HIS A 338 10.35 -4.67 9.50
N LYS A 339 9.08 -4.41 9.80
CA LYS A 339 8.41 -3.16 9.41
C LYS A 339 9.04 -1.89 10.01
N ASP A 340 9.64 -2.02 11.18
CA ASP A 340 10.21 -0.93 11.95
C ASP A 340 11.75 -1.02 12.05
N ASP A 341 12.44 -1.74 11.16
CA ASP A 341 13.90 -1.87 11.13
C ASP A 341 14.61 -0.51 11.08
N ILE A 342 13.97 0.49 10.49
CA ILE A 342 14.49 1.87 10.47
C ILE A 342 14.76 2.42 11.88
N ALA A 343 14.11 1.89 12.92
CA ALA A 343 14.32 2.29 14.31
C ALA A 343 15.79 2.14 14.77
N LEU A 344 16.57 1.26 14.10
CA LEU A 344 18.00 1.11 14.37
C LEU A 344 18.79 2.41 14.13
N PHE A 345 18.32 3.29 13.25
CA PHE A 345 19.05 4.49 12.81
C PHE A 345 18.22 5.77 12.83
N TYR A 346 16.93 5.70 13.17
CA TYR A 346 15.97 6.76 12.92
C TYR A 346 16.17 7.94 13.87
N ASP A 347 16.83 8.97 13.38
CA ASP A 347 17.07 10.22 14.08
C ASP A 347 16.63 11.43 13.23
N LYS A 348 16.67 12.62 13.82
CA LYS A 348 16.28 13.86 13.15
C LYS A 348 17.15 14.18 11.93
N LYS A 349 18.43 13.79 11.92
CA LYS A 349 19.34 14.05 10.79
C LYS A 349 18.96 13.20 9.59
N LEU A 350 18.69 11.91 9.82
CA LEU A 350 18.24 11.00 8.76
C LEU A 350 16.88 11.43 8.19
N VAL A 351 15.93 11.83 9.06
CA VAL A 351 14.64 12.37 8.63
C VAL A 351 14.81 13.58 7.72
N ASN A 352 15.61 14.56 8.14
CA ASN A 352 15.88 15.74 7.32
C ASN A 352 16.55 15.38 5.99
N ARG A 353 17.57 14.49 6.00
CA ARG A 353 18.24 14.03 4.79
C ARG A 353 17.24 13.37 3.81
N ARG A 354 16.38 12.49 4.31
CA ARG A 354 15.35 11.83 3.48
C ARG A 354 14.35 12.83 2.86
N LEU A 355 13.94 13.86 3.61
CA LEU A 355 13.06 14.91 3.09
C LEU A 355 13.75 15.78 2.04
N GLU A 356 15.01 16.13 2.25
CA GLU A 356 15.81 16.91 1.29
C GLU A 356 15.98 16.16 -0.04
N VAL A 357 16.38 14.88 0.01
CA VAL A 357 16.59 14.08 -1.21
C VAL A 357 15.28 13.76 -1.93
N LEU A 358 14.17 13.60 -1.18
CA LEU A 358 12.84 13.45 -1.76
C LEU A 358 12.45 14.68 -2.56
N ARG A 359 12.65 15.88 -2.00
CA ARG A 359 12.39 17.14 -2.70
C ARG A 359 13.27 17.29 -3.94
N ALA A 360 14.56 16.98 -3.84
CA ALA A 360 15.48 17.01 -4.97
C ALA A 360 15.05 16.03 -6.08
N ALA A 361 14.63 14.83 -5.73
CA ALA A 361 14.13 13.85 -6.69
C ALA A 361 12.87 14.33 -7.43
N TYR A 362 11.92 14.93 -6.72
CA TYR A 362 10.73 15.50 -7.36
C TYR A 362 11.05 16.73 -8.20
N GLU A 363 12.01 17.58 -7.79
CA GLU A 363 12.46 18.71 -8.61
C GLU A 363 13.08 18.25 -9.94
N GLU A 364 13.85 17.14 -9.92
CA GLU A 364 14.40 16.51 -11.13
C GLU A 364 13.28 16.03 -12.07
N TYR A 365 12.24 15.42 -11.52
CA TYR A 365 11.13 14.83 -12.29
C TYR A 365 9.87 15.71 -12.35
N LYS A 366 9.94 17.01 -12.00
CA LYS A 366 8.76 17.86 -11.83
C LYS A 366 7.82 17.91 -13.04
N GLU A 367 8.36 17.93 -14.26
CA GLU A 367 7.56 17.98 -15.48
C GLU A 367 6.76 16.68 -15.67
N LYS A 368 7.37 15.53 -15.36
CA LYS A 368 6.71 14.22 -15.43
C LYS A 368 5.73 14.03 -14.27
N ALA A 369 6.09 14.49 -13.08
CA ALA A 369 5.23 14.43 -11.89
C ALA A 369 3.92 15.21 -12.10
N ALA A 370 3.97 16.38 -12.75
CA ALA A 370 2.77 17.16 -13.09
C ALA A 370 1.82 16.42 -14.05
N LEU A 371 2.33 15.47 -14.85
CA LEU A 371 1.54 14.69 -15.80
C LEU A 371 0.97 13.39 -15.19
N TYR A 372 1.23 13.11 -13.92
CA TYR A 372 0.75 11.93 -13.24
C TYR A 372 -0.76 12.03 -12.96
N ALA A 373 -1.54 11.04 -13.45
CA ALA A 373 -2.99 11.04 -13.33
C ALA A 373 -3.50 10.39 -12.03
N GLY A 374 -2.67 9.57 -11.38
CA GLY A 374 -3.01 8.86 -10.15
C GLY A 374 -3.03 7.34 -10.33
N PRO A 375 -3.25 6.59 -9.23
CA PRO A 375 -3.20 5.15 -9.26
C PRO A 375 -4.50 4.52 -9.76
N ALA A 376 -4.33 3.37 -10.42
CA ALA A 376 -5.39 2.44 -10.80
C ALA A 376 -5.02 1.08 -10.17
N VAL A 377 -5.79 0.64 -9.16
CA VAL A 377 -5.42 -0.45 -8.26
C VAL A 377 -6.33 -1.65 -8.46
N ILE A 378 -5.76 -2.83 -8.64
CA ILE A 378 -6.43 -4.12 -8.46
C ILE A 378 -6.05 -4.62 -7.08
N GLU A 379 -6.97 -4.48 -6.14
CA GLU A 379 -6.86 -5.02 -4.79
C GLU A 379 -7.29 -6.48 -4.77
N VAL A 380 -6.74 -7.28 -3.87
CA VAL A 380 -7.09 -8.69 -3.73
C VAL A 380 -7.53 -9.03 -2.32
N PHE A 381 -8.38 -10.06 -2.19
CA PHE A 381 -8.87 -10.54 -0.92
C PHE A 381 -9.05 -12.06 -0.90
N GLY A 382 -9.21 -12.62 0.30
CA GLY A 382 -9.46 -14.06 0.48
C GLY A 382 -8.35 -14.80 1.19
N GLU A 383 -7.22 -14.14 1.49
CA GLU A 383 -6.20 -14.74 2.33
C GLU A 383 -6.70 -14.94 3.76
N THR A 384 -6.14 -15.94 4.43
CA THR A 384 -6.43 -16.19 5.85
C THR A 384 -6.04 -14.97 6.67
N PRO A 385 -6.92 -14.52 7.59
CA PRO A 385 -6.63 -13.44 8.51
C PRO A 385 -5.32 -13.65 9.26
N PHE A 386 -4.52 -12.61 9.37
CA PHE A 386 -3.21 -12.64 10.01
C PHE A 386 -3.26 -11.98 11.39
N ALA A 387 -2.84 -12.72 12.42
CA ALA A 387 -2.60 -12.19 13.76
C ALA A 387 -1.10 -12.26 14.04
N PRO A 388 -0.39 -11.12 14.11
CA PRO A 388 1.06 -11.09 14.29
C PRO A 388 1.46 -11.52 15.70
N VAL A 389 2.57 -12.24 15.81
CA VAL A 389 3.24 -12.50 17.09
C VAL A 389 4.23 -11.36 17.34
N ALA A 390 3.97 -10.56 18.36
CA ALA A 390 4.89 -9.50 18.76
C ALA A 390 6.14 -10.09 19.41
N LYS A 391 7.31 -9.91 18.77
CA LYS A 391 8.61 -10.33 19.29
C LYS A 391 9.31 -9.18 20.00
N SER A 392 9.91 -9.44 21.14
CA SER A 392 10.69 -8.45 21.89
C SER A 392 11.98 -8.04 21.16
N GLU A 393 12.51 -8.94 20.36
CA GLU A 393 13.75 -8.79 19.59
C GLU A 393 13.55 -8.02 18.27
N ALA A 394 12.31 -7.92 17.76
CA ALA A 394 12.01 -7.08 16.60
C ALA A 394 12.20 -5.60 16.94
N CYS A 395 12.70 -4.85 15.98
CA CYS A 395 12.89 -3.40 16.14
C CYS A 395 11.56 -2.69 16.34
N LYS A 396 11.54 -1.66 17.19
CA LYS A 396 10.37 -0.83 17.45
C LYS A 396 10.78 0.63 17.58
N LEU A 397 9.97 1.51 17.02
CA LEU A 397 10.15 2.95 17.20
C LEU A 397 9.89 3.34 18.67
N ASN A 398 10.83 4.03 19.31
CA ASN A 398 10.61 4.68 20.60
C ASN A 398 9.72 5.92 20.44
N GLU A 399 9.29 6.56 21.55
CA GLU A 399 8.36 7.70 21.52
C GLU A 399 8.87 8.89 20.68
N GLU A 400 10.17 9.19 20.72
CA GLU A 400 10.78 10.25 19.91
C GLU A 400 10.76 9.88 18.43
N GLN A 401 11.13 8.64 18.10
CA GLN A 401 11.10 8.12 16.72
C GLN A 401 9.68 8.03 16.15
N GLN A 402 8.67 7.72 16.98
CA GLN A 402 7.27 7.75 16.57
C GLN A 402 6.83 9.16 16.15
N LYS A 403 7.23 10.18 16.92
CA LYS A 403 6.97 11.59 16.58
C LYS A 403 7.68 11.98 15.28
N LEU A 404 8.93 11.57 15.10
CA LEU A 404 9.69 11.80 13.88
C LEU A 404 9.05 11.08 12.66
N SER A 405 8.52 9.89 12.86
CA SER A 405 7.81 9.13 11.81
C SER A 405 6.54 9.85 11.35
N ALA A 406 5.73 10.34 12.29
CA ALA A 406 4.54 11.12 11.98
C ALA A 406 4.91 12.43 11.26
N GLU A 407 5.92 13.16 11.74
CA GLU A 407 6.45 14.37 11.09
C GLU A 407 6.94 14.09 9.65
N TYR A 408 7.72 13.01 9.47
CA TYR A 408 8.21 12.60 8.15
C TYR A 408 7.05 12.31 7.20
N ARG A 409 6.04 11.55 7.64
CA ARG A 409 4.87 11.20 6.84
C ARG A 409 4.12 12.46 6.36
N GLY A 410 3.79 13.36 7.26
CA GLY A 410 3.08 14.60 6.94
C GLY A 410 3.88 15.51 5.99
N THR A 411 5.18 15.68 6.27
CA THR A 411 6.06 16.55 5.46
C THR A 411 6.32 15.94 4.07
N SER A 412 6.60 14.64 3.98
CA SER A 412 6.81 13.96 2.71
C SER A 412 5.55 14.02 1.82
N ALA A 413 4.35 13.80 2.39
CA ALA A 413 3.11 13.95 1.64
C ALA A 413 2.87 15.39 1.15
N SER A 414 3.30 16.39 1.92
CA SER A 414 3.24 17.81 1.50
C SER A 414 4.21 18.09 0.35
N ILE A 415 5.44 17.55 0.41
CA ILE A 415 6.40 17.64 -0.70
C ILE A 415 5.82 16.98 -1.96
N VAL A 416 5.29 15.77 -1.85
CA VAL A 416 4.66 15.08 -2.99
C VAL A 416 3.56 15.94 -3.62
N ASN A 417 2.70 16.56 -2.80
CA ASN A 417 1.60 17.38 -3.27
C ASN A 417 2.04 18.70 -3.94
N GLU A 418 3.26 19.19 -3.71
CA GLU A 418 3.82 20.34 -4.43
C GLU A 418 4.09 20.03 -5.92
N TYR A 419 4.28 18.76 -6.29
CA TYR A 419 4.60 18.30 -7.64
C TYR A 419 3.50 17.46 -8.29
N ILE A 420 2.77 16.71 -7.49
CA ILE A 420 1.62 15.89 -7.88
C ILE A 420 0.40 16.43 -7.13
N HIS A 421 -0.24 17.45 -7.70
CA HIS A 421 -1.36 18.12 -7.05
C HIS A 421 -2.55 17.18 -6.84
N GLY A 422 -3.07 17.11 -5.61
CA GLY A 422 -4.22 16.26 -5.24
C GLY A 422 -5.49 16.63 -6.00
N ASP A 423 -5.66 17.94 -6.26
CA ASP A 423 -6.79 18.50 -7.00
C ASP A 423 -6.74 18.25 -8.52
N GLU A 424 -5.65 17.71 -9.05
CA GLU A 424 -5.49 17.41 -10.48
C GLU A 424 -5.43 15.90 -10.78
N ARG A 425 -5.36 15.04 -9.77
CA ARG A 425 -5.28 13.59 -9.92
C ARG A 425 -6.53 12.90 -9.39
N SER A 426 -6.80 11.70 -9.88
CA SER A 426 -7.83 10.82 -9.36
C SER A 426 -7.23 9.45 -9.02
N PHE A 427 -8.06 8.49 -8.69
CA PHE A 427 -7.68 7.09 -8.53
C PHE A 427 -8.86 6.20 -8.88
N THR A 428 -8.63 4.90 -8.99
CA THR A 428 -9.69 3.91 -8.92
C THR A 428 -9.15 2.65 -8.26
N ILE A 429 -10.00 1.97 -7.52
CA ILE A 429 -9.69 0.69 -6.89
C ILE A 429 -10.82 -0.28 -7.22
N ILE A 430 -10.45 -1.48 -7.70
CA ILE A 430 -11.36 -2.60 -7.90
C ILE A 430 -10.81 -3.82 -7.17
N ALA A 431 -11.67 -4.62 -6.53
CA ALA A 431 -11.22 -5.76 -5.76
C ALA A 431 -11.67 -7.09 -6.36
N PHE A 432 -10.80 -8.11 -6.24
CA PHE A 432 -11.09 -9.48 -6.66
C PHE A 432 -10.59 -10.50 -5.64
N PRO A 433 -11.28 -11.66 -5.49
CA PRO A 433 -10.78 -12.72 -4.65
C PRO A 433 -9.57 -13.40 -5.29
N VAL A 434 -8.71 -13.98 -4.44
CA VAL A 434 -7.62 -14.87 -4.84
C VAL A 434 -7.94 -16.31 -4.43
N PRO A 435 -7.28 -17.33 -5.04
CA PRO A 435 -7.58 -18.75 -4.76
C PRO A 435 -7.40 -19.17 -3.30
N GLU A 436 -6.72 -18.37 -2.49
CA GLU A 436 -6.59 -18.54 -1.03
C GLU A 436 -7.95 -18.53 -0.31
N ILE A 437 -8.99 -17.95 -0.91
CA ILE A 437 -10.36 -17.90 -0.37
C ILE A 437 -11.00 -19.30 -0.26
N GLY A 438 -10.43 -20.32 -0.92
CA GLY A 438 -10.80 -21.71 -0.80
C GLY A 438 -11.51 -22.32 -2.01
N GLU A 439 -12.15 -23.47 -1.77
CA GLU A 439 -12.71 -24.33 -2.84
C GLU A 439 -13.77 -23.63 -3.72
N LYS A 440 -14.45 -22.62 -3.20
CA LYS A 440 -15.49 -21.85 -3.93
C LYS A 440 -14.95 -20.63 -4.65
N PHE A 441 -13.63 -20.56 -4.86
CA PHE A 441 -12.98 -19.41 -5.49
C PHE A 441 -13.67 -18.99 -6.79
N ASP A 442 -13.94 -19.93 -7.72
CA ASP A 442 -14.54 -19.62 -9.03
C ASP A 442 -15.93 -18.97 -8.87
N GLU A 443 -16.78 -19.52 -7.97
CA GLU A 443 -18.10 -18.97 -7.68
C GLU A 443 -18.01 -17.57 -7.07
N ILE A 444 -17.09 -17.38 -6.10
CA ILE A 444 -16.91 -16.09 -5.42
C ILE A 444 -16.35 -15.05 -6.39
N PHE A 445 -15.43 -15.44 -7.29
CA PHE A 445 -14.92 -14.55 -8.34
C PHE A 445 -16.05 -14.09 -9.27
N ASP A 446 -16.91 -15.01 -9.69
CA ASP A 446 -18.06 -14.69 -10.54
C ASP A 446 -19.07 -13.76 -9.85
N GLU A 447 -19.37 -13.99 -8.57
CA GLU A 447 -20.23 -13.10 -7.78
C GLU A 447 -19.57 -11.74 -7.56
N THR A 448 -18.25 -11.70 -7.36
CA THR A 448 -17.50 -10.42 -7.23
C THR A 448 -17.54 -9.63 -8.54
N VAL A 449 -17.39 -10.28 -9.70
CA VAL A 449 -17.54 -9.60 -11.00
C VAL A 449 -18.94 -9.00 -11.14
N LYS A 450 -20.00 -9.74 -10.76
CA LYS A 450 -21.38 -9.21 -10.76
C LYS A 450 -21.53 -8.02 -9.81
N LEU A 451 -20.94 -8.13 -8.62
CA LEU A 451 -20.93 -7.06 -7.62
C LEU A 451 -20.27 -5.79 -8.15
N ASN A 452 -19.12 -5.94 -8.81
CA ASN A 452 -18.37 -4.82 -9.39
C ASN A 452 -19.07 -4.16 -10.59
N THR A 453 -20.03 -4.86 -11.20
CA THR A 453 -20.83 -4.40 -12.36
C THR A 453 -22.30 -4.12 -12.04
N LEU A 454 -22.65 -3.94 -10.75
CA LEU A 454 -24.00 -3.55 -10.34
C LEU A 454 -24.43 -2.25 -11.02
N ASP A 455 -25.74 -2.15 -11.33
CA ASP A 455 -26.32 -0.93 -11.88
C ASP A 455 -26.28 0.20 -10.84
N TYR A 456 -25.31 1.07 -10.99
CA TYR A 456 -25.12 2.19 -10.08
C TYR A 456 -26.28 3.22 -10.13
N THR A 457 -27.07 3.27 -11.21
CA THR A 457 -28.18 4.26 -11.32
C THR A 457 -29.29 3.96 -10.34
N THR A 458 -29.58 2.69 -10.08
CA THR A 458 -30.53 2.26 -9.03
C THR A 458 -30.02 2.68 -7.65
N TYR A 459 -28.74 2.41 -7.34
CA TYR A 459 -28.14 2.81 -6.07
C TYR A 459 -28.13 4.33 -5.90
N GLU A 460 -27.79 5.08 -6.95
CA GLU A 460 -27.79 6.54 -6.97
C GLU A 460 -29.16 7.12 -6.59
N THR A 461 -30.22 6.55 -7.15
CA THR A 461 -31.60 6.96 -6.85
C THR A 461 -31.97 6.72 -5.37
N ILE A 462 -31.63 5.55 -4.83
CA ILE A 462 -31.93 5.20 -3.44
C ILE A 462 -31.09 6.05 -2.48
N GLN A 463 -29.82 6.23 -2.80
CA GLN A 463 -28.88 7.06 -2.01
C GLN A 463 -29.34 8.52 -1.96
N ALA A 464 -29.91 9.05 -3.05
CA ALA A 464 -30.47 10.40 -3.08
C ALA A 464 -31.58 10.58 -2.04
N VAL A 465 -32.44 9.56 -1.80
CA VAL A 465 -33.49 9.59 -0.75
C VAL A 465 -32.85 9.66 0.64
N ILE A 466 -31.77 8.92 0.88
CA ILE A 466 -31.03 8.97 2.16
C ILE A 466 -30.42 10.34 2.35
N ILE A 467 -29.76 10.89 1.32
CA ILE A 467 -29.13 12.22 1.34
C ILE A 467 -30.15 13.32 1.61
N ASP A 468 -31.29 13.32 0.89
CA ASP A 468 -32.33 14.31 1.08
C ASP A 468 -32.96 14.29 2.52
N THR A 469 -32.85 13.16 3.21
CA THR A 469 -33.24 13.00 4.59
C THR A 469 -32.18 13.53 5.55
N LEU A 470 -30.93 13.20 5.31
CA LEU A 470 -29.77 13.64 6.10
C LEU A 470 -29.54 15.15 5.99
N ASP A 471 -29.82 15.75 4.84
CA ASP A 471 -29.74 17.21 4.61
C ASP A 471 -30.67 18.03 5.55
N LYS A 472 -31.66 17.38 6.16
CA LYS A 472 -32.59 18.00 7.14
C LYS A 472 -32.16 17.89 8.59
N ALA A 473 -31.09 17.12 8.83
CA ALA A 473 -30.66 16.78 10.18
C ALA A 473 -29.53 17.70 10.69
N ASP A 474 -29.52 17.92 12.02
CA ASP A 474 -28.41 18.58 12.71
C ASP A 474 -27.33 17.55 13.14
N TYR A 475 -27.74 16.32 13.47
CA TYR A 475 -26.86 15.25 13.86
C TYR A 475 -27.44 13.85 13.57
N VAL A 476 -26.58 12.85 13.54
CA VAL A 476 -26.96 11.44 13.43
C VAL A 476 -26.52 10.70 14.70
N GLN A 477 -27.41 9.83 15.22
CA GLN A 477 -27.12 8.92 16.31
C GLN A 477 -26.99 7.49 15.73
N VAL A 478 -25.84 6.85 15.95
CA VAL A 478 -25.59 5.45 15.57
C VAL A 478 -25.49 4.60 16.84
N LYS A 479 -26.26 3.52 16.89
CA LYS A 479 -26.25 2.57 18.02
C LYS A 479 -26.00 1.14 17.54
N GLY A 480 -25.17 0.42 18.29
CA GLY A 480 -24.91 -0.99 18.09
C GLY A 480 -26.01 -1.90 18.67
N MET A 481 -25.94 -3.18 18.27
CA MET A 481 -26.75 -4.26 18.85
C MET A 481 -25.94 -5.57 18.92
N ASN A 482 -26.49 -6.62 19.50
CA ASN A 482 -25.88 -7.97 19.53
C ASN A 482 -24.46 -8.00 20.12
N GLY A 483 -24.20 -7.19 21.17
CA GLY A 483 -22.90 -7.11 21.82
C GLY A 483 -22.02 -5.96 21.30
N ASN A 484 -22.36 -5.36 20.19
CA ASN A 484 -21.73 -4.11 19.73
C ASN A 484 -22.15 -2.97 20.66
N ARG A 485 -21.16 -2.24 21.19
CA ARG A 485 -21.35 -1.18 22.19
C ARG A 485 -21.30 0.22 21.60
N THR A 486 -21.43 0.34 20.29
CA THR A 486 -21.46 1.67 19.64
C THR A 486 -22.60 2.49 20.18
N ASP A 487 -22.30 3.71 20.61
CA ASP A 487 -23.24 4.78 20.92
C ASP A 487 -22.55 6.08 20.55
N LEU A 488 -22.76 6.52 19.30
CA LEU A 488 -21.97 7.57 18.67
C LEU A 488 -22.87 8.62 18.06
N ARG A 489 -22.70 9.86 18.47
CA ARG A 489 -23.33 11.03 17.91
C ARG A 489 -22.39 11.71 16.92
N ILE A 490 -22.85 11.93 15.70
CA ILE A 490 -22.12 12.57 14.62
C ILE A 490 -22.80 13.89 14.28
N GLN A 491 -22.10 14.99 14.46
CA GLN A 491 -22.59 16.32 14.18
C GLN A 491 -22.47 16.61 12.67
N LEU A 492 -23.53 17.13 12.06
CA LEU A 492 -23.58 17.43 10.63
C LEU A 492 -23.38 18.93 10.35
N MET A 493 -22.87 19.23 9.17
CA MET A 493 -22.76 20.60 8.67
C MET A 493 -24.15 21.16 8.40
N LYS A 494 -24.34 22.49 8.61
CA LYS A 494 -25.58 23.18 8.30
C LYS A 494 -25.55 23.71 6.89
N LEU A 495 -26.60 23.44 6.13
CA LEU A 495 -26.78 24.00 4.80
C LEU A 495 -27.20 25.47 4.87
N ASN A 496 -26.57 26.32 4.07
CA ASN A 496 -26.97 27.71 3.90
C ASN A 496 -28.08 27.83 2.84
N ASN A 497 -28.03 26.99 1.81
CA ASN A 497 -29.02 26.97 0.74
C ASN A 497 -29.38 25.52 0.35
N PRO A 498 -30.34 24.86 1.01
CA PRO A 498 -30.75 23.49 0.78
C PRO A 498 -31.16 23.15 -0.66
N ASP A 499 -31.57 24.17 -1.43
CA ASP A 499 -31.91 23.97 -2.86
C ASP A 499 -30.71 23.79 -3.77
N LYS A 500 -29.52 24.22 -3.33
CA LYS A 500 -28.27 24.21 -4.11
C LYS A 500 -27.11 23.46 -3.46
N GLU A 501 -27.25 23.14 -2.21
CA GLU A 501 -26.23 22.54 -1.37
C GLU A 501 -26.71 21.22 -0.80
N THR A 502 -25.77 20.32 -0.54
CA THR A 502 -25.97 19.04 0.15
C THR A 502 -24.80 18.75 1.07
N ILE A 503 -25.03 17.93 2.11
CA ILE A 503 -24.02 17.55 3.10
C ILE A 503 -23.28 16.29 2.66
N PHE A 504 -23.96 15.33 2.02
CA PHE A 504 -23.44 14.02 1.69
C PHE A 504 -23.14 13.87 0.20
N GLU A 505 -22.07 13.21 -0.13
CA GLU A 505 -21.76 12.73 -1.46
C GLU A 505 -22.40 11.37 -1.71
N ASN A 506 -22.89 11.21 -2.93
CA ASN A 506 -23.42 9.97 -3.46
C ASN A 506 -22.25 9.22 -4.13
N CYS A 507 -21.73 8.17 -3.49
CA CYS A 507 -20.64 7.37 -4.02
C CYS A 507 -21.18 6.26 -4.91
N VAL A 508 -20.94 6.44 -6.21
CA VAL A 508 -21.20 5.44 -7.26
C VAL A 508 -19.91 4.72 -7.63
N ALA A 509 -19.96 3.77 -8.58
CA ALA A 509 -18.81 2.99 -9.00
C ALA A 509 -17.84 3.81 -9.88
N ASP A 510 -17.09 4.71 -9.26
CA ASP A 510 -16.08 5.57 -9.89
C ASP A 510 -14.69 5.32 -9.27
N VAL A 511 -14.31 6.05 -8.22
CA VAL A 511 -13.02 5.86 -7.54
C VAL A 511 -12.95 4.54 -6.79
N ASN A 512 -14.06 4.09 -6.18
CA ASN A 512 -14.18 2.83 -5.44
C ASN A 512 -15.20 1.90 -6.11
N ILE A 513 -14.80 0.71 -6.52
CA ILE A 513 -15.64 -0.33 -7.12
C ILE A 513 -15.66 -1.54 -6.19
N PRO A 514 -16.85 -1.97 -5.70
CA PRO A 514 -18.22 -1.70 -6.17
C PRO A 514 -18.85 -0.42 -5.63
N VAL A 515 -20.00 -0.04 -6.20
CA VAL A 515 -20.89 1.02 -5.73
C VAL A 515 -21.39 0.76 -4.32
N GLY A 516 -21.68 1.83 -3.56
CA GLY A 516 -22.62 1.66 -2.49
C GLY A 516 -22.40 2.37 -1.16
N GLU A 517 -22.34 3.70 -1.15
CA GLU A 517 -22.39 4.48 0.09
C GLU A 517 -22.88 5.91 -0.14
N VAL A 518 -23.26 6.55 0.96
CA VAL A 518 -23.35 8.01 1.07
C VAL A 518 -22.41 8.46 2.19
N PHE A 519 -21.56 9.45 1.93
CA PHE A 519 -20.53 9.86 2.89
C PHE A 519 -20.41 11.38 3.06
N THR A 520 -19.82 11.80 4.17
CA THR A 520 -19.62 13.20 4.51
C THR A 520 -18.39 13.39 5.40
N SER A 521 -17.79 14.57 5.36
CA SER A 521 -16.87 15.01 6.41
C SER A 521 -17.67 15.59 7.58
N PRO A 522 -17.68 14.97 8.77
CA PRO A 522 -18.49 15.41 9.89
C PRO A 522 -17.94 16.70 10.50
N VAL A 523 -18.81 17.47 11.16
CA VAL A 523 -18.40 18.55 12.05
C VAL A 523 -17.79 17.92 13.30
N LEU A 524 -16.56 18.27 13.65
CA LEU A 524 -15.87 17.63 14.78
C LEU A 524 -16.46 18.04 16.13
N GLU A 525 -16.74 19.33 16.32
CA GLU A 525 -17.34 19.86 17.55
C GLU A 525 -18.74 19.26 17.79
N GLY A 526 -18.89 18.58 18.92
CA GLY A 526 -20.12 17.88 19.31
C GLY A 526 -20.28 16.49 18.70
N THR A 527 -19.32 16.00 17.92
CA THR A 527 -19.21 14.60 17.54
C THR A 527 -18.53 13.84 18.68
N GLU A 528 -19.27 12.96 19.35
CA GLU A 528 -18.82 12.30 20.58
C GLU A 528 -19.47 10.94 20.79
N GLY A 529 -18.81 10.08 21.56
CA GLY A 529 -19.29 8.76 21.93
C GLY A 529 -18.32 7.66 21.60
N THR A 530 -18.80 6.42 21.59
CA THR A 530 -17.99 5.21 21.41
C THR A 530 -18.33 4.54 20.08
N LEU A 531 -17.31 4.29 19.28
CA LEU A 531 -17.34 3.35 18.16
C LEU A 531 -16.80 2.01 18.65
N HIS A 532 -17.55 0.93 18.42
CA HIS A 532 -17.13 -0.42 18.78
C HIS A 532 -17.43 -1.40 17.65
N VAL A 533 -16.51 -2.31 17.39
CA VAL A 533 -16.68 -3.44 16.46
C VAL A 533 -16.15 -4.72 17.10
N SER A 534 -16.90 -5.81 16.99
CA SER A 534 -16.50 -7.08 17.61
C SER A 534 -15.25 -7.66 16.92
N ARG A 535 -15.15 -7.50 15.61
CA ARG A 535 -14.04 -7.99 14.79
C ARG A 535 -13.90 -7.16 13.52
N VAL A 536 -12.70 -6.70 13.25
CA VAL A 536 -12.39 -5.94 12.02
C VAL A 536 -10.96 -6.23 11.55
N PHE A 537 -10.76 -6.10 10.24
CA PHE A 537 -9.43 -6.22 9.61
C PHE A 537 -9.04 -4.87 9.04
N LEU A 538 -7.93 -4.33 9.52
CA LEU A 538 -7.40 -3.03 9.09
C LEU A 538 -5.95 -3.24 8.66
N ASN A 539 -5.61 -2.86 7.43
CA ASN A 539 -4.25 -3.02 6.90
C ASN A 539 -3.69 -4.44 7.10
N GLU A 540 -4.49 -5.47 6.75
CA GLU A 540 -4.18 -6.89 6.90
C GLU A 540 -4.03 -7.40 8.36
N LEU A 541 -4.24 -6.55 9.35
CA LEU A 541 -4.17 -6.88 10.77
C LEU A 541 -5.55 -7.08 11.36
N GLU A 542 -5.71 -8.13 12.15
CA GLU A 542 -6.97 -8.45 12.82
C GLU A 542 -7.09 -7.73 14.17
N TYR A 543 -8.28 -7.18 14.45
CA TYR A 543 -8.65 -6.55 15.72
C TYR A 543 -9.87 -7.24 16.32
N HIS A 544 -9.79 -7.54 17.61
CA HIS A 544 -10.88 -8.08 18.41
C HIS A 544 -11.42 -7.03 19.37
N ASN A 545 -12.73 -6.83 19.40
CA ASN A 545 -13.41 -5.87 20.27
C ASN A 545 -12.77 -4.47 20.25
N LEU A 546 -12.42 -3.99 19.04
CA LEU A 546 -11.86 -2.66 18.87
C LEU A 546 -12.88 -1.62 19.33
N SER A 547 -12.48 -0.77 20.26
CA SER A 547 -13.28 0.31 20.83
C SER A 547 -12.50 1.61 20.76
N ILE A 548 -13.11 2.65 20.19
CA ILE A 548 -12.54 3.99 20.05
C ILE A 548 -13.52 4.99 20.63
N GLN A 549 -13.03 5.85 21.53
CA GLN A 549 -13.81 6.93 22.11
C GLN A 549 -13.48 8.26 21.46
N PHE A 550 -14.53 8.99 21.09
CA PHE A 550 -14.44 10.31 20.49
C PHE A 550 -14.96 11.38 21.43
N LYS A 551 -14.26 12.52 21.41
CA LYS A 551 -14.69 13.77 22.01
C LYS A 551 -14.39 14.92 21.07
N ASP A 552 -15.41 15.72 20.75
CA ASP A 552 -15.30 16.75 19.72
C ASP A 552 -14.62 16.24 18.43
N GLY A 553 -15.04 15.04 17.99
CA GLY A 553 -14.56 14.39 16.78
C GLY A 553 -13.11 13.90 16.79
N MET A 554 -12.37 14.08 17.90
CA MET A 554 -10.99 13.61 18.05
C MET A 554 -10.99 12.33 18.88
N ILE A 555 -10.08 11.41 18.56
CA ILE A 555 -9.86 10.20 19.37
C ILE A 555 -9.32 10.59 20.74
N GLU A 556 -10.04 10.24 21.82
CA GLU A 556 -9.66 10.48 23.21
C GLU A 556 -9.05 9.24 23.86
N ASP A 557 -9.63 8.06 23.60
CA ASP A 557 -9.13 6.78 24.13
C ASP A 557 -9.46 5.62 23.15
N TYR A 558 -8.72 4.53 23.29
CA TYR A 558 -8.90 3.33 22.46
C TYR A 558 -8.43 2.07 23.17
N THR A 559 -9.04 0.92 22.82
CA THR A 559 -8.66 -0.40 23.34
C THR A 559 -9.06 -1.51 22.36
N CYS A 560 -8.46 -2.68 22.52
CA CYS A 560 -8.87 -3.93 21.86
C CYS A 560 -8.58 -5.13 22.76
N ASP A 561 -9.02 -6.32 22.34
CA ASP A 561 -8.81 -7.59 23.07
C ASP A 561 -7.80 -8.50 22.35
N ASN A 562 -6.87 -7.95 21.59
CA ASN A 562 -5.85 -8.73 20.86
C ASN A 562 -4.78 -9.34 21.77
N PHE A 563 -4.53 -8.71 22.93
CA PHE A 563 -3.51 -9.13 23.90
C PHE A 563 -4.07 -9.04 25.32
N ASP A 564 -3.60 -9.91 26.21
CA ASP A 564 -3.94 -9.86 27.65
C ASP A 564 -3.43 -8.57 28.33
N ASP A 565 -2.41 -7.93 27.77
CA ASP A 565 -1.80 -6.71 28.27
C ASP A 565 -2.43 -5.49 27.59
N ALA A 566 -3.10 -4.67 28.40
CA ALA A 566 -3.77 -3.44 27.93
C ALA A 566 -2.78 -2.43 27.28
N GLN A 567 -1.53 -2.36 27.77
CA GLN A 567 -0.53 -1.49 27.18
C GLN A 567 -0.11 -1.95 25.79
N LYS A 568 0.06 -3.27 25.60
CA LYS A 568 0.32 -3.84 24.27
C LYS A 568 -0.84 -3.62 23.29
N CYS A 569 -2.09 -3.68 23.77
CA CYS A 569 -3.27 -3.34 22.96
C CYS A 569 -3.22 -1.88 22.50
N LYS A 570 -2.90 -0.95 23.40
CA LYS A 570 -2.74 0.47 23.07
C LYS A 570 -1.61 0.72 22.07
N GLU A 571 -0.45 0.12 22.28
CA GLU A 571 0.69 0.19 21.36
C GLU A 571 0.33 -0.34 19.97
N TYR A 572 -0.38 -1.46 19.91
CA TYR A 572 -0.83 -2.08 18.66
C TYR A 572 -1.76 -1.15 17.86
N ILE A 573 -2.75 -0.55 18.53
CA ILE A 573 -3.67 0.41 17.89
C ILE A 573 -2.92 1.69 17.51
N LYS A 574 -2.09 2.24 18.39
CA LYS A 574 -1.32 3.46 18.11
C LYS A 574 -0.42 3.31 16.89
N ALA A 575 0.28 2.19 16.78
CA ALA A 575 1.20 1.95 15.67
C ALA A 575 0.49 1.74 14.34
N ASN A 576 -0.65 1.05 14.31
CA ASN A 576 -1.24 0.53 13.09
C ASN A 576 -2.56 1.21 12.66
N VAL A 577 -3.29 1.83 13.60
CA VAL A 577 -4.52 2.59 13.32
C VAL A 577 -4.27 4.09 13.38
N LEU A 578 -3.53 4.56 14.41
CA LEU A 578 -3.18 5.98 14.55
C LEU A 578 -1.87 6.35 13.83
N PHE A 579 -1.14 5.39 13.25
CA PHE A 579 0.14 5.62 12.56
C PHE A 579 1.13 6.47 13.37
N ASN A 580 1.18 6.19 14.68
CA ASN A 580 1.99 6.88 15.68
C ASN A 580 1.62 8.35 15.97
N HIS A 581 0.48 8.84 15.48
CA HIS A 581 -0.07 10.11 15.93
C HIS A 581 -0.63 10.00 17.35
N GLU A 582 -0.63 11.10 18.09
CA GLU A 582 -1.19 11.13 19.45
C GLU A 582 -2.72 11.02 19.44
N THR A 583 -3.35 11.58 18.42
CA THR A 583 -4.79 11.53 18.16
C THR A 583 -5.06 11.72 16.68
N LEU A 584 -6.23 11.29 16.21
CA LEU A 584 -6.74 11.53 14.86
C LEU A 584 -8.16 12.07 14.91
N PRO A 585 -8.57 12.93 13.96
CA PRO A 585 -9.95 13.33 13.80
C PRO A 585 -10.75 12.21 13.15
N MET A 586 -12.09 12.26 13.31
CA MET A 586 -13.02 11.56 12.45
C MET A 586 -13.06 12.29 11.09
N GLY A 587 -12.43 11.71 10.08
CA GLY A 587 -12.35 12.29 8.74
C GLY A 587 -13.61 12.08 7.92
N GLU A 588 -14.33 10.97 8.21
CA GLU A 588 -15.52 10.57 7.47
C GLU A 588 -16.56 9.91 8.34
N PHE A 589 -17.82 10.14 8.01
CA PHE A 589 -18.95 9.32 8.36
C PHE A 589 -19.70 8.91 7.09
N ALA A 590 -19.92 7.62 6.92
CA ALA A 590 -20.62 7.07 5.77
C ALA A 590 -21.67 6.03 6.16
N ILE A 591 -22.64 5.83 5.27
CA ILE A 591 -23.63 4.76 5.36
C ILE A 591 -23.45 3.89 4.12
N GLY A 592 -22.83 2.71 4.30
CA GLY A 592 -22.75 1.71 3.25
C GLY A 592 -24.14 1.20 2.88
N THR A 593 -24.39 1.07 1.59
CA THR A 593 -25.71 0.65 1.04
C THR A 593 -25.64 -0.64 0.25
N ASN A 594 -24.45 -1.25 0.12
CA ASN A 594 -24.27 -2.49 -0.66
C ASN A 594 -24.62 -3.74 0.16
N THR A 595 -25.90 -3.96 0.37
CA THR A 595 -26.42 -5.15 1.06
C THR A 595 -26.19 -6.43 0.28
N THR A 596 -26.02 -6.36 -1.05
CA THR A 596 -25.62 -7.49 -1.89
C THR A 596 -24.22 -7.99 -1.52
N ALA A 597 -23.26 -7.07 -1.33
CA ALA A 597 -21.92 -7.41 -0.86
C ALA A 597 -21.94 -8.07 0.52
N TYR A 598 -22.75 -7.51 1.44
CA TYR A 598 -22.94 -8.08 2.78
C TYR A 598 -23.47 -9.51 2.71
N MET A 599 -24.50 -9.77 1.90
CA MET A 599 -25.10 -11.09 1.78
C MET A 599 -24.19 -12.09 1.05
N MET A 600 -23.43 -11.64 0.06
CA MET A 600 -22.37 -12.45 -0.56
C MET A 600 -21.34 -12.88 0.50
N ALA A 601 -20.86 -11.94 1.30
CA ALA A 601 -19.92 -12.23 2.38
C ALA A 601 -20.46 -13.24 3.38
N LYS A 602 -21.73 -13.13 3.75
CA LYS A 602 -22.43 -14.06 4.66
C LYS A 602 -22.65 -15.43 4.03
N LYS A 603 -23.12 -15.50 2.77
CA LYS A 603 -23.36 -16.74 2.02
C LYS A 603 -22.12 -17.63 1.93
N TYR A 604 -20.98 -17.03 1.68
CA TYR A 604 -19.70 -17.73 1.54
C TYR A 604 -18.86 -17.74 2.83
N ASN A 605 -19.33 -17.10 3.91
CA ASN A 605 -18.62 -16.93 5.18
C ASN A 605 -17.23 -16.30 5.01
N ILE A 606 -17.15 -15.25 4.18
CA ILE A 606 -15.91 -14.56 3.83
C ILE A 606 -15.84 -13.12 4.37
N GLY A 607 -16.74 -12.73 5.28
CA GLY A 607 -16.75 -11.38 5.83
C GLY A 607 -15.42 -10.94 6.46
N SER A 608 -14.68 -11.88 7.06
CA SER A 608 -13.35 -11.64 7.62
C SER A 608 -12.23 -11.52 6.58
N CYS A 609 -12.50 -11.86 5.34
CA CYS A 609 -11.53 -11.83 4.24
C CYS A 609 -11.80 -10.72 3.24
N LEU A 610 -12.89 -9.94 3.42
CA LEU A 610 -13.21 -8.83 2.53
C LEU A 610 -12.15 -7.72 2.68
N PRO A 611 -11.76 -7.08 1.56
CA PRO A 611 -10.93 -5.88 1.64
C PRO A 611 -11.76 -4.72 2.19
N ILE A 612 -11.10 -3.70 2.74
CA ILE A 612 -11.78 -2.50 3.26
C ILE A 612 -12.73 -1.94 2.21
N LEU A 613 -12.28 -1.82 0.97
CA LEU A 613 -13.04 -1.34 -0.19
C LEU A 613 -14.45 -1.94 -0.34
N ILE A 614 -14.62 -3.23 -0.05
CA ILE A 614 -15.93 -3.89 -0.09
C ILE A 614 -16.58 -3.87 1.29
N ALA A 615 -15.80 -4.08 2.35
CA ALA A 615 -16.30 -4.15 3.72
C ALA A 615 -16.97 -2.83 4.14
N GLU A 616 -16.41 -1.67 3.79
CA GLU A 616 -16.96 -0.35 4.08
C GLU A 616 -18.37 -0.16 3.49
N LYS A 617 -18.65 -0.76 2.33
CA LYS A 617 -19.97 -0.68 1.69
C LYS A 617 -21.04 -1.55 2.38
N THR A 618 -20.65 -2.43 3.32
CA THR A 618 -21.54 -3.42 3.98
C THR A 618 -22.12 -2.93 5.30
N GLY A 619 -22.05 -1.64 5.60
CA GLY A 619 -22.60 -1.03 6.81
C GLY A 619 -22.15 0.41 6.99
N PRO A 620 -22.56 1.08 8.07
CA PRO A 620 -21.99 2.38 8.38
C PRO A 620 -20.52 2.24 8.74
N HIS A 621 -19.71 3.19 8.25
CA HIS A 621 -18.30 3.23 8.58
C HIS A 621 -17.83 4.63 8.93
N PHE A 622 -16.67 4.69 9.58
CA PHE A 622 -16.07 5.89 10.14
C PHE A 622 -14.59 5.88 9.85
N ALA A 623 -14.10 6.90 9.14
CA ALA A 623 -12.67 7.01 8.88
C ALA A 623 -11.95 7.78 9.98
N MET A 624 -10.83 7.21 10.41
CA MET A 624 -9.88 7.87 11.30
C MET A 624 -8.80 8.54 10.45
N GLY A 625 -8.63 9.85 10.60
CA GLY A 625 -7.61 10.61 9.89
C GLY A 625 -8.15 11.72 9.00
N ASP A 626 -7.58 11.83 7.80
CA ASP A 626 -7.91 12.88 6.84
C ASP A 626 -9.31 12.69 6.24
N THR A 627 -9.92 13.78 5.75
CA THR A 627 -11.20 13.72 5.04
C THR A 627 -11.03 13.06 3.66
N CYS A 628 -12.11 12.55 3.08
CA CYS A 628 -12.12 12.01 1.70
C CYS A 628 -11.68 13.05 0.66
N TYR A 629 -11.81 14.32 0.99
CA TYR A 629 -11.43 15.44 0.13
C TYR A 629 -10.02 15.96 0.39
N SER A 630 -9.23 15.27 1.19
CA SER A 630 -7.88 15.69 1.57
C SER A 630 -7.05 16.15 0.36
N ARG A 631 -6.56 17.39 0.42
CA ARG A 631 -5.81 18.11 -0.62
C ARG A 631 -6.61 18.46 -1.88
N CYS A 632 -7.93 18.30 -1.88
CA CYS A 632 -8.83 18.75 -2.94
C CYS A 632 -10.11 19.42 -2.39
N GLU A 633 -10.12 19.82 -1.12
CA GLU A 633 -11.28 20.40 -0.43
C GLU A 633 -11.78 21.68 -1.09
N ASP A 634 -10.91 22.42 -1.78
CA ASP A 634 -11.26 23.70 -2.43
C ASP A 634 -11.89 23.50 -3.82
N ILE A 635 -11.91 22.27 -4.38
CA ILE A 635 -12.61 21.94 -5.61
C ILE A 635 -14.09 21.75 -5.29
N LYS A 636 -14.94 22.40 -6.11
CA LYS A 636 -16.38 22.17 -6.04
C LYS A 636 -16.74 20.85 -6.70
N VAL A 637 -17.40 20.00 -5.98
CA VAL A 637 -17.96 18.74 -6.45
C VAL A 637 -19.48 18.73 -6.27
N TYR A 638 -20.20 17.98 -7.08
CA TYR A 638 -21.65 18.01 -7.16
C TYR A 638 -22.20 16.60 -7.25
N ASN A 639 -23.33 16.35 -6.58
CA ASN A 639 -24.13 15.17 -6.84
C ASN A 639 -24.88 15.31 -8.18
N GLU A 640 -25.43 14.23 -8.70
CA GLU A 640 -26.14 14.20 -9.99
C GLU A 640 -27.32 15.16 -10.06
N ASN A 641 -27.96 15.49 -8.93
CA ASN A 641 -29.02 16.48 -8.84
C ASN A 641 -28.53 17.94 -8.98
N GLY A 642 -27.23 18.16 -9.19
CA GLY A 642 -26.60 19.45 -9.34
C GLY A 642 -26.39 20.25 -8.06
N LYS A 643 -26.66 19.66 -6.87
CA LYS A 643 -26.34 20.29 -5.59
C LYS A 643 -24.84 20.18 -5.29
N GLU A 644 -24.25 21.28 -4.84
CA GLU A 644 -22.85 21.34 -4.40
C GLU A 644 -22.69 20.61 -3.05
N ILE A 645 -21.73 19.69 -2.98
CA ILE A 645 -21.35 19.04 -1.73
C ILE A 645 -20.51 20.03 -0.92
N VAL A 646 -21.05 20.52 0.21
CA VAL A 646 -20.39 21.58 1.00
C VAL A 646 -19.59 21.04 2.17
N ALA A 647 -19.86 19.82 2.66
CA ALA A 647 -19.18 19.23 3.80
C ALA A 647 -17.87 18.50 3.37
N ARG A 648 -16.95 19.25 2.83
CA ARG A 648 -15.63 18.75 2.38
C ARG A 648 -14.53 18.98 3.42
N ASP A 649 -14.79 19.82 4.39
CA ASP A 649 -13.84 20.24 5.43
C ASP A 649 -14.35 19.90 6.83
N ASN A 650 -13.40 19.71 7.74
CA ASN A 650 -13.62 19.78 9.18
C ASN A 650 -12.70 20.84 9.82
N SER A 651 -12.80 21.10 11.13
CA SER A 651 -12.01 22.11 11.81
C SER A 651 -10.49 21.82 11.79
N VAL A 652 -10.08 20.58 11.53
CA VAL A 652 -8.66 20.20 11.39
C VAL A 652 -8.17 20.48 9.96
N SER A 653 -8.87 19.99 8.93
CA SER A 653 -8.46 20.21 7.53
C SER A 653 -8.44 21.71 7.16
N LEU A 654 -9.35 22.51 7.74
CA LEU A 654 -9.38 23.97 7.59
C LEU A 654 -8.08 24.67 8.05
N ARG A 655 -7.28 24.04 8.93
CA ARG A 655 -5.99 24.59 9.35
C ARG A 655 -5.02 24.77 8.21
N ARG A 656 -5.21 24.07 7.05
CA ARG A 656 -4.38 24.26 5.85
C ARG A 656 -4.31 25.72 5.39
N LYS A 657 -5.35 26.51 5.66
CA LYS A 657 -5.42 27.93 5.31
C LYS A 657 -4.45 28.81 6.11
N THR A 658 -3.93 28.29 7.23
CA THR A 658 -2.98 29.00 8.09
C THR A 658 -1.67 28.24 8.29
N ASP A 659 -1.73 26.91 8.40
CA ASP A 659 -0.56 26.04 8.61
C ASP A 659 -0.88 24.64 8.06
N VAL A 660 -0.40 24.36 6.85
CA VAL A 660 -0.61 23.09 6.14
C VAL A 660 -0.10 21.89 6.94
N SER A 661 0.97 22.07 7.71
CA SER A 661 1.59 20.98 8.51
C SER A 661 0.68 20.45 9.63
N LYS A 662 -0.38 21.20 9.99
CA LYS A 662 -1.34 20.84 11.05
C LYS A 662 -2.69 20.38 10.50
N ALA A 663 -2.84 20.32 9.20
CA ALA A 663 -4.11 20.03 8.54
C ALA A 663 -4.28 18.57 8.14
N TYR A 664 -3.16 17.84 7.92
CA TYR A 664 -3.18 16.50 7.34
C TYR A 664 -2.32 15.53 8.14
N PHE A 665 -2.84 14.33 8.30
CA PHE A 665 -2.18 13.20 8.98
C PHE A 665 -1.61 12.18 7.99
N SER A 666 -2.01 12.28 6.72
CA SER A 666 -1.64 11.34 5.64
C SER A 666 -2.05 9.89 5.95
N CYS A 667 -3.19 9.74 6.57
CA CYS A 667 -3.86 8.47 6.82
C CYS A 667 -5.38 8.64 6.77
N HIS A 668 -6.05 7.54 6.37
CA HIS A 668 -7.49 7.42 6.31
C HIS A 668 -7.80 5.93 6.50
N THR A 669 -8.49 5.56 7.59
CA THR A 669 -8.73 4.17 7.94
C THR A 669 -10.19 3.97 8.32
N ASP A 670 -10.93 3.23 7.50
CA ASP A 670 -12.35 2.98 7.66
C ASP A 670 -12.61 1.83 8.63
N ILE A 671 -13.49 2.07 9.59
CA ILE A 671 -13.96 1.08 10.55
C ILE A 671 -15.46 0.90 10.35
N THR A 672 -15.86 -0.29 9.87
CA THR A 672 -17.25 -0.60 9.50
C THR A 672 -17.97 -1.37 10.61
N ILE A 673 -19.20 -0.99 10.92
CA ILE A 673 -20.13 -1.77 11.74
C ILE A 673 -20.98 -2.62 10.79
N PRO A 674 -20.87 -3.96 10.80
CA PRO A 674 -21.67 -4.80 9.92
C PRO A 674 -23.16 -4.77 10.32
N TYR A 675 -24.08 -4.98 9.38
CA TYR A 675 -25.53 -4.88 9.61
C TYR A 675 -26.07 -5.75 10.75
N ASN A 676 -25.44 -6.92 11.02
CA ASN A 676 -25.87 -7.78 12.16
C ASN A 676 -25.44 -7.24 13.52
N GLU A 677 -24.56 -6.25 13.58
CA GLU A 677 -24.14 -5.55 14.80
C GLU A 677 -24.73 -4.14 14.91
N LEU A 678 -25.43 -3.70 13.87
CA LEU A 678 -26.01 -2.36 13.77
C LEU A 678 -27.45 -2.32 14.32
N GLY A 679 -27.64 -1.64 15.44
CA GLY A 679 -28.95 -1.44 16.06
C GLY A 679 -29.79 -0.40 15.31
N SER A 680 -29.27 0.82 15.20
CA SER A 680 -30.00 1.91 14.52
C SER A 680 -29.10 3.01 13.98
N ILE A 681 -29.58 3.68 12.93
CA ILE A 681 -29.12 4.99 12.46
C ILE A 681 -30.36 5.89 12.43
N ILE A 682 -30.35 6.92 13.27
CA ILE A 682 -31.43 7.88 13.37
C ILE A 682 -30.84 9.28 13.19
N ALA A 683 -31.37 10.03 12.25
CA ALA A 683 -31.02 11.43 12.04
C ALA A 683 -32.02 12.34 12.82
N TYR A 684 -31.49 13.38 13.43
CA TYR A 684 -32.24 14.30 14.26
C TYR A 684 -32.22 15.72 13.69
N GLY A 685 -33.39 16.27 13.42
CA GLY A 685 -33.58 17.65 12.98
C GLY A 685 -33.52 18.66 14.11
N LYS A 686 -33.47 19.94 13.71
CA LYS A 686 -33.30 21.10 14.62
C LYS A 686 -34.35 21.23 15.72
N ASN A 687 -35.59 20.83 15.43
CA ASN A 687 -36.72 20.95 16.39
C ASN A 687 -37.04 19.61 17.08
N GLY A 688 -36.13 18.62 16.96
CA GLY A 688 -36.30 17.28 17.53
C GLY A 688 -37.03 16.30 16.62
N GLU A 689 -37.13 16.60 15.33
CA GLU A 689 -37.61 15.62 14.34
C GLU A 689 -36.71 14.40 14.29
N GLU A 690 -37.30 13.22 14.26
CA GLU A 690 -36.58 11.94 14.14
C GLU A 690 -36.78 11.33 12.75
N TYR A 691 -35.69 11.05 12.05
CA TYR A 691 -35.72 10.37 10.77
C TYR A 691 -34.97 9.03 10.92
N LYS A 692 -35.72 7.94 10.97
CA LYS A 692 -35.14 6.59 11.07
C LYS A 692 -34.69 6.14 9.71
N ILE A 693 -33.41 5.87 9.59
CA ILE A 693 -32.82 5.37 8.35
C ILE A 693 -32.65 3.86 8.42
N ILE A 694 -32.06 3.36 9.53
CA ILE A 694 -31.86 1.95 9.80
C ILE A 694 -32.37 1.61 11.19
N GLU A 695 -33.09 0.50 11.33
CA GLU A 695 -33.47 -0.13 12.60
C GLU A 695 -33.18 -1.64 12.53
N ASN A 696 -32.54 -2.19 13.56
CA ASN A 696 -32.18 -3.61 13.64
C ASN A 696 -31.47 -4.14 12.38
N GLY A 697 -30.53 -3.35 11.85
CA GLY A 697 -29.75 -3.68 10.68
C GLY A 697 -30.54 -3.73 9.36
N ARG A 698 -31.70 -3.08 9.30
CA ARG A 698 -32.56 -2.99 8.10
C ARG A 698 -32.87 -1.54 7.76
N PHE A 699 -32.86 -1.21 6.49
CA PHE A 699 -33.32 0.09 6.01
C PHE A 699 -34.83 0.21 6.20
N VAL A 700 -35.28 1.28 6.91
CA VAL A 700 -36.67 1.53 7.23
C VAL A 700 -37.15 2.87 6.66
N LEU A 701 -36.29 3.66 6.07
CA LEU A 701 -36.63 4.90 5.41
C LEU A 701 -37.42 4.58 4.13
N ALA A 702 -38.59 5.25 3.95
CA ALA A 702 -39.37 5.08 2.74
C ALA A 702 -38.60 5.43 1.47
N GLY A 703 -38.62 4.56 0.48
CA GLY A 703 -37.85 4.66 -0.77
C GLY A 703 -36.45 3.97 -0.73
N THR A 704 -36.15 3.25 0.36
CA THR A 704 -34.92 2.45 0.48
C THR A 704 -35.20 0.95 0.58
N GLU A 705 -36.42 0.52 0.32
CA GLU A 705 -36.88 -0.86 0.51
C GLU A 705 -36.09 -1.87 -0.31
N GLU A 706 -35.64 -1.49 -1.51
CA GLU A 706 -34.84 -2.37 -2.41
C GLU A 706 -33.52 -2.78 -1.76
N LEU A 707 -32.94 -1.98 -0.89
CA LEU A 707 -31.72 -2.35 -0.15
C LEU A 707 -31.95 -3.51 0.82
N ASN A 708 -33.19 -3.84 1.17
CA ASN A 708 -33.50 -5.00 2.01
C ASN A 708 -33.69 -6.29 1.21
N MET A 709 -33.91 -6.23 -0.10
CA MET A 709 -34.16 -7.44 -0.95
C MET A 709 -33.07 -8.50 -0.83
N PRO A 710 -31.75 -8.16 -0.82
CA PRO A 710 -30.71 -9.17 -0.66
C PRO A 710 -30.76 -9.93 0.67
N PHE A 711 -31.32 -9.36 1.73
CA PHE A 711 -31.45 -10.04 3.03
C PHE A 711 -32.55 -11.13 3.02
N GLU A 712 -33.46 -11.10 2.06
CA GLU A 712 -34.60 -12.02 1.93
C GLU A 712 -34.29 -13.16 0.94
N ALA A 713 -33.22 -13.01 0.13
CA ALA A 713 -32.77 -13.98 -0.88
C ALA A 713 -31.85 -15.05 -0.24
#